data_96cb8fb2748cedd26aad4b5a010c5ec2
#
_entry.id   96cb8fb2748cedd26aad4b5a010c5ec2
#
_cell.length_a   1.000
_cell.length_b   1.000
_cell.length_c   1.000
_cell.angle_alpha   90.00
_cell.angle_beta   90.00
_cell.angle_gamma   90.00
#
_symmetry.space_group_name_H-M   'P 1'
#
loop_
_entity.id
_entity.type
_entity.pdbx_description
1 polymer ?
#
loop_
_entity_poly.entity_id
_entity_poly.type
_entity_poly.pdbx_seq_one_letter_code
_entity_poly.pdbx_strand_id
1 'polypeptide(L)'
;MFLRSSVVKKGGKTYRYWKLVENVRTDTGPRQQVVAHLGDLSNFSATDWQALAGRMGEPEMAAALQRRVRQGGRQGRPPKWTIEDRAASASDAFDVVSIQLSETSWREPLAFGDVYTALVLWKRLGLGELLGERLNGSAAKTPWPAVAALIAVNRLVEPMPEWPMVRWWQRTALPQLLGIPLAAINDDRLYRCLDLVLPHKQAIEERIAGVGQSLFGQSYRYLLYDLTSTYFEGQMESNPKALRGYSRDHRPDCKQVTIGAVVDREGYPVGYEVLAGNVRDHKTVAGMLQRLGARFGLADRTLCMDRGMVTQDSLKLIRESTVRYVLADRRGASEQFPEQVQHGPWQTKRADPDTGEAMVEVQEVGQEEGDRLILVRSRGCAQKEKGIHDRMLSKLKAHLERLQSAVSKGRLVNPEKIDRRIGSILARHPGMSSWVCVRREELPAKIVEIDSKNQKRPAKAAKARQVVHWHVLQETEELVRKLEGVYVLRTNVAGSDAGQVWEDYVTLVRVENAFRTLKHDLALRPVCHHLEERAEAHVLFCWIAYAMYWVLERTHHQRGGSLSGRRVLEVLRGIQMGTICLRKADGMKLELERVSIPRPEEAMVLHSLNVALPRPRVRLDRLDLTLPEETLFAPADGCSDKK
;
A
#
# COMPACT_ATOMS: atom_id res chain seq x y z
N MET A 1 25.38 26.07 -22.34
CA MET A 1 26.12 26.14 -21.04
C MET A 1 27.62 26.16 -21.31
N PHE A 2 28.44 26.82 -20.48
CA PHE A 2 29.90 26.84 -20.58
C PHE A 2 30.54 26.95 -19.20
N LEU A 3 31.83 26.56 -19.11
CA LEU A 3 32.56 26.64 -17.86
C LEU A 3 33.27 28.00 -17.71
N ARG A 4 33.11 28.57 -16.51
CA ARG A 4 33.84 29.76 -16.10
C ARG A 4 34.68 29.45 -14.87
N SER A 5 35.95 29.83 -14.88
CA SER A 5 36.80 29.71 -13.70
C SER A 5 37.02 31.07 -13.05
N SER A 6 37.12 31.06 -11.71
CA SER A 6 37.56 32.20 -10.89
C SER A 6 38.74 31.77 -10.05
N VAL A 7 39.73 32.66 -9.91
CA VAL A 7 40.95 32.41 -9.14
C VAL A 7 40.86 33.23 -7.84
N VAL A 8 41.04 32.54 -6.71
CA VAL A 8 41.02 33.17 -5.37
C VAL A 8 42.37 32.87 -4.71
N LYS A 9 43.06 33.89 -4.24
CA LYS A 9 44.29 33.75 -3.45
C LYS A 9 43.93 33.84 -1.97
N LYS A 10 44.22 32.81 -1.20
CA LYS A 10 44.00 32.75 0.26
C LYS A 10 45.19 32.09 0.95
N GLY A 11 45.81 32.78 1.91
CA GLY A 11 46.92 32.25 2.69
C GLY A 11 48.16 31.88 1.86
N GLY A 12 48.51 32.68 0.82
CA GLY A 12 49.65 32.41 -0.06
C GLY A 12 49.44 31.31 -1.10
N LYS A 13 48.30 30.61 -1.07
CA LYS A 13 47.93 29.57 -2.04
C LYS A 13 46.87 30.10 -3.00
N THR A 14 46.94 29.66 -4.26
CA THR A 14 46.02 30.04 -5.32
C THR A 14 45.06 28.89 -5.57
N TYR A 15 43.76 29.16 -5.41
CA TYR A 15 42.67 28.20 -5.65
C TYR A 15 41.91 28.61 -6.90
N ARG A 16 41.56 27.64 -7.76
CA ARG A 16 40.77 27.87 -8.96
C ARG A 16 39.44 27.18 -8.83
N TYR A 17 38.38 27.98 -8.69
CA TYR A 17 37.00 27.48 -8.59
C TYR A 17 36.31 27.54 -9.94
N TRP A 18 35.58 26.47 -10.26
CA TRP A 18 34.86 26.32 -11.51
C TRP A 18 33.37 26.45 -11.29
N LYS A 19 32.68 27.10 -12.24
CA LYS A 19 31.24 27.29 -12.27
C LYS A 19 30.72 26.92 -13.63
N LEU A 20 29.59 26.23 -13.68
CA LEU A 20 28.83 26.01 -14.89
C LEU A 20 27.90 27.22 -15.08
N VAL A 21 27.93 27.85 -16.24
CA VAL A 21 27.23 29.11 -16.51
C VAL A 21 26.44 28.97 -17.80
N GLU A 22 25.24 29.52 -17.84
CA GLU A 22 24.40 29.58 -19.02
C GLU A 22 24.11 31.05 -19.38
N ASN A 23 24.06 31.35 -20.68
CA ASN A 23 23.60 32.64 -21.14
C ASN A 23 22.07 32.61 -21.29
N VAL A 24 21.38 33.39 -20.46
CA VAL A 24 19.94 33.55 -20.53
C VAL A 24 19.65 34.92 -21.12
N ARG A 25 18.75 34.95 -22.10
CA ARG A 25 18.28 36.23 -22.70
C ARG A 25 17.21 36.83 -21.78
N THR A 26 17.48 37.98 -21.22
CA THR A 26 16.52 38.78 -20.44
C THR A 26 16.08 40.00 -21.21
N ASP A 27 15.01 40.64 -20.80
CA ASP A 27 14.48 41.88 -21.43
C ASP A 27 15.48 43.02 -21.44
N THR A 28 16.53 42.95 -20.61
CA THR A 28 17.62 43.94 -20.53
C THR A 28 18.90 43.49 -21.25
N GLY A 29 18.84 42.41 -22.04
CA GLY A 29 19.98 41.85 -22.78
C GLY A 29 20.48 40.49 -22.23
N PRO A 30 21.50 39.87 -22.85
CA PRO A 30 22.01 38.58 -22.43
C PRO A 30 22.71 38.66 -21.07
N ARG A 31 22.23 37.92 -20.08
CA ARG A 31 22.87 37.75 -18.77
C ARG A 31 23.39 36.36 -18.56
N GLN A 32 24.49 36.23 -17.82
CA GLN A 32 25.05 34.95 -17.42
C GLN A 32 24.45 34.51 -16.09
N GLN A 33 23.81 33.36 -16.10
CA GLN A 33 23.28 32.72 -14.91
C GLN A 33 24.18 31.55 -14.50
N VAL A 34 24.54 31.45 -13.21
CA VAL A 34 25.31 30.33 -12.68
C VAL A 34 24.34 29.18 -12.45
N VAL A 35 24.55 28.08 -13.18
CA VAL A 35 23.73 26.85 -13.06
C VAL A 35 24.23 25.98 -11.91
N ALA A 36 25.58 25.88 -11.75
CA ALA A 36 26.18 25.12 -10.67
C ALA A 36 27.55 25.63 -10.28
N HIS A 37 27.92 25.51 -9.01
CA HIS A 37 29.26 25.69 -8.48
C HIS A 37 29.96 24.33 -8.42
N LEU A 38 31.01 24.12 -9.20
CA LEU A 38 31.73 22.85 -9.30
C LEU A 38 32.94 22.75 -8.36
N GLY A 39 33.28 23.83 -7.69
CA GLY A 39 34.42 23.85 -6.76
C GLY A 39 35.77 23.81 -7.44
N ASP A 40 36.78 23.25 -6.75
CA ASP A 40 38.12 23.03 -7.28
C ASP A 40 38.19 21.63 -7.92
N LEU A 41 38.39 21.58 -9.24
CA LEU A 41 38.41 20.34 -10.03
C LEU A 41 39.85 19.81 -10.23
N SER A 42 40.87 20.43 -9.63
CA SER A 42 42.26 20.05 -9.83
C SER A 42 42.65 18.67 -9.30
N ASN A 43 41.89 18.17 -8.30
CA ASN A 43 42.14 16.89 -7.64
C ASN A 43 41.10 15.81 -8.00
N PHE A 44 40.28 15.99 -9.05
CA PHE A 44 39.30 15.00 -9.44
C PHE A 44 39.94 13.71 -9.95
N SER A 45 39.57 12.59 -9.34
CA SER A 45 39.90 11.25 -9.80
C SER A 45 39.19 10.87 -11.09
N ALA A 46 39.57 9.78 -11.72
CA ALA A 46 38.87 9.25 -12.89
C ALA A 46 37.40 8.93 -12.58
N THR A 47 37.14 8.43 -11.38
CA THR A 47 35.79 8.13 -10.87
C THR A 47 34.94 9.39 -10.70
N ASP A 48 35.54 10.49 -10.20
CA ASP A 48 34.82 11.76 -10.02
C ASP A 48 34.44 12.36 -11.38
N TRP A 49 35.32 12.23 -12.38
CA TRP A 49 35.03 12.65 -13.75
C TRP A 49 33.93 11.81 -14.40
N GLN A 50 33.89 10.50 -14.17
CA GLN A 50 32.81 9.63 -14.63
C GLN A 50 31.46 9.98 -13.96
N ALA A 51 31.48 10.23 -12.64
CA ALA A 51 30.31 10.66 -11.91
C ALA A 51 29.78 12.02 -12.38
N LEU A 52 30.69 12.96 -12.70
CA LEU A 52 30.32 14.26 -13.27
C LEU A 52 29.74 14.09 -14.68
N ALA A 53 30.32 13.23 -15.51
CA ALA A 53 29.82 12.90 -16.85
C ALA A 53 28.42 12.31 -16.80
N GLY A 54 28.17 11.37 -15.89
CA GLY A 54 26.86 10.76 -15.67
C GLY A 54 25.80 11.78 -15.21
N ARG A 55 26.20 12.76 -14.37
CA ARG A 55 25.31 13.85 -13.93
C ARG A 55 25.00 14.88 -15.02
N MET A 56 25.92 15.08 -15.95
CA MET A 56 25.75 16.03 -17.05
C MET A 56 25.00 15.43 -18.26
N GLY A 57 24.85 14.10 -18.30
CA GLY A 57 24.18 13.40 -19.40
C GLY A 57 24.93 13.43 -20.75
N GLU A 58 26.15 14.02 -20.79
CA GLU A 58 26.96 14.17 -21.99
C GLU A 58 28.43 13.78 -21.71
N PRO A 59 28.82 12.52 -22.00
CA PRO A 59 30.19 12.01 -21.76
C PRO A 59 31.27 12.82 -22.49
N GLU A 60 30.99 13.31 -23.69
CA GLU A 60 31.93 14.09 -24.48
C GLU A 60 32.22 15.48 -23.88
N MET A 61 31.21 16.12 -23.28
CA MET A 61 31.37 17.38 -22.59
C MET A 61 32.24 17.20 -21.32
N ALA A 62 32.09 16.11 -20.59
CA ALA A 62 32.93 15.81 -19.43
C ALA A 62 34.38 15.52 -19.83
N ALA A 63 34.62 14.82 -20.95
CA ALA A 63 35.96 14.59 -21.50
C ALA A 63 36.61 15.89 -22.00
N ALA A 64 35.86 16.79 -22.62
CA ALA A 64 36.33 18.12 -23.02
C ALA A 64 36.66 18.99 -21.80
N LEU A 65 35.86 18.91 -20.74
CA LEU A 65 36.09 19.52 -19.44
C LEU A 65 37.36 19.04 -18.78
N GLN A 66 37.57 17.73 -18.72
CA GLN A 66 38.76 17.10 -18.16
C GLN A 66 40.04 17.55 -18.89
N ARG A 67 40.01 17.57 -20.23
CA ARG A 67 41.11 18.07 -21.06
C ARG A 67 41.42 19.53 -20.74
N ARG A 68 40.42 20.39 -20.59
CA ARG A 68 40.59 21.83 -20.32
C ARG A 68 41.08 22.11 -18.91
N VAL A 69 40.69 21.34 -17.91
CA VAL A 69 41.19 21.43 -16.54
C VAL A 69 42.68 21.01 -16.49
N ARG A 70 43.08 19.93 -17.19
CA ARG A 70 44.45 19.46 -17.30
C ARG A 70 45.37 20.46 -18.04
N GLN A 71 44.87 21.20 -19.01
CA GLN A 71 45.64 22.19 -19.79
C GLN A 71 45.82 23.55 -19.10
N GLY A 72 45.42 23.69 -17.82
CA GLY A 72 45.69 24.88 -17.03
C GLY A 72 44.98 26.17 -17.47
N GLY A 73 43.92 26.06 -18.28
CA GLY A 73 42.97 27.17 -18.56
C GLY A 73 43.59 28.47 -19.06
N ARG A 74 44.42 28.49 -20.10
CA ARG A 74 44.77 29.71 -20.80
C ARG A 74 43.54 30.32 -21.44
N GLN A 75 43.36 31.63 -21.28
CA GLN A 75 42.22 32.39 -21.86
C GLN A 75 42.28 32.33 -23.37
N GLY A 76 41.56 31.41 -23.97
CA GLY A 76 41.19 31.42 -25.38
C GLY A 76 39.68 31.54 -25.44
N ARG A 77 39.17 32.35 -26.39
CA ARG A 77 37.74 32.48 -26.69
C ARG A 77 37.18 31.07 -26.88
N PRO A 78 36.04 30.71 -26.22
CA PRO A 78 35.45 29.38 -26.44
C PRO A 78 35.19 29.19 -27.92
N PRO A 79 35.47 28.02 -28.50
CA PRO A 79 35.06 27.75 -29.88
C PRO A 79 33.56 27.99 -29.94
N LYS A 80 33.12 28.79 -30.92
CA LYS A 80 31.74 28.87 -31.32
C LYS A 80 31.37 27.49 -31.84
N TRP A 81 30.59 26.75 -31.10
CA TRP A 81 29.93 25.56 -31.63
C TRP A 81 28.90 26.06 -32.64
N THR A 82 29.23 26.00 -33.89
CA THR A 82 28.26 26.15 -34.97
C THR A 82 27.55 24.82 -35.15
N ILE A 83 26.30 24.87 -35.61
CA ILE A 83 25.51 23.69 -35.98
C ILE A 83 26.27 22.80 -37.00
N GLU A 84 27.20 23.38 -37.73
CA GLU A 84 28.06 22.69 -38.70
C GLU A 84 29.10 21.74 -38.10
N ASP A 85 29.58 21.98 -36.88
CA ASP A 85 30.53 21.07 -36.20
C ASP A 85 29.84 19.77 -35.67
N ARG A 86 28.52 19.73 -35.62
CA ARG A 86 27.75 18.50 -35.37
C ARG A 86 27.65 17.58 -36.59
N ALA A 87 27.84 18.12 -37.78
CA ALA A 87 27.74 17.36 -39.03
C ALA A 87 28.99 16.52 -39.34
N ALA A 88 30.08 16.70 -38.63
CA ALA A 88 31.37 16.07 -38.94
C ALA A 88 31.69 14.77 -38.15
N SER A 89 30.86 14.30 -37.25
CA SER A 89 30.97 12.94 -36.71
C SER A 89 30.14 11.99 -37.57
N ALA A 90 30.81 11.33 -38.46
CA ALA A 90 30.29 10.58 -39.60
C ALA A 90 29.56 9.27 -39.28
N SER A 91 28.60 9.25 -38.38
CA SER A 91 27.71 8.10 -38.25
C SER A 91 26.23 8.39 -38.44
N ASP A 92 25.80 9.66 -38.57
CA ASP A 92 24.38 10.01 -38.56
C ASP A 92 23.93 10.72 -39.86
N ALA A 93 24.18 10.11 -41.00
CA ALA A 93 23.63 10.54 -42.30
C ALA A 93 22.08 10.53 -42.36
N PHE A 94 21.43 10.13 -41.27
CA PHE A 94 19.97 10.04 -41.15
C PHE A 94 19.34 11.16 -40.28
N ASP A 95 20.11 12.01 -39.64
CA ASP A 95 19.59 13.04 -38.71
C ASP A 95 19.06 14.29 -39.44
N VAL A 96 19.35 14.46 -40.71
CA VAL A 96 18.88 15.61 -41.53
C VAL A 96 18.10 15.10 -42.73
N VAL A 97 16.80 15.34 -42.73
CA VAL A 97 15.92 15.00 -43.86
C VAL A 97 15.08 16.21 -44.28
N SER A 98 14.89 16.38 -45.59
CA SER A 98 13.98 17.41 -46.12
C SER A 98 12.54 16.91 -45.98
N ILE A 99 11.69 17.68 -45.29
CA ILE A 99 10.29 17.35 -45.04
C ILE A 99 9.33 18.38 -45.64
N GLN A 100 8.13 17.93 -45.98
CA GLN A 100 7.02 18.78 -46.41
C GLN A 100 6.24 19.21 -45.14
N LEU A 101 6.46 20.43 -44.68
CA LEU A 101 5.84 20.94 -43.45
C LEU A 101 4.30 20.97 -43.53
N SER A 102 3.74 21.23 -44.72
CA SER A 102 2.29 21.25 -44.97
C SER A 102 1.59 19.90 -44.74
N GLU A 103 2.34 18.80 -44.79
CA GLU A 103 1.84 17.43 -44.59
C GLU A 103 2.24 16.84 -43.25
N THR A 104 2.71 17.67 -42.31
CA THR A 104 3.00 17.25 -40.95
C THR A 104 1.71 17.03 -40.19
N SER A 105 1.58 15.89 -39.55
CA SER A 105 0.45 15.59 -38.69
C SER A 105 0.92 14.99 -37.36
N TRP A 106 0.05 15.07 -36.36
CA TRP A 106 0.31 14.58 -35.01
C TRP A 106 -0.78 13.56 -34.64
N ARG A 107 -0.39 12.40 -34.12
CA ARG A 107 -1.34 11.44 -33.57
C ARG A 107 -1.65 11.77 -32.13
N GLU A 108 -2.85 11.41 -31.66
CA GLU A 108 -3.26 11.54 -30.27
C GLU A 108 -2.18 10.97 -29.33
N PRO A 109 -1.76 11.72 -28.32
CA PRO A 109 -0.72 11.27 -27.43
C PRO A 109 -1.18 10.10 -26.56
N LEU A 110 -0.28 9.14 -26.34
CA LEU A 110 -0.50 7.94 -25.55
C LEU A 110 0.00 8.14 -24.12
N ALA A 111 -0.71 7.56 -23.12
CA ALA A 111 -0.23 7.51 -21.76
C ALA A 111 1.09 6.74 -21.70
N PHE A 112 2.13 7.34 -21.07
CA PHE A 112 3.48 6.79 -21.12
C PHE A 112 4.15 6.68 -19.75
N GLY A 113 4.31 7.77 -18.99
CA GLY A 113 5.23 7.83 -17.85
C GLY A 113 4.90 6.86 -16.72
N ASP A 114 3.64 6.78 -16.34
CA ASP A 114 3.13 5.85 -15.33
C ASP A 114 3.19 4.40 -15.82
N VAL A 115 2.74 4.10 -17.04
CA VAL A 115 2.78 2.73 -17.61
C VAL A 115 4.21 2.25 -17.87
N TYR A 116 5.09 3.13 -18.33
CA TYR A 116 6.50 2.79 -18.53
C TYR A 116 7.21 2.48 -17.21
N THR A 117 6.98 3.32 -16.19
CA THR A 117 7.52 3.09 -14.86
C THR A 117 6.99 1.78 -14.28
N ALA A 118 5.71 1.49 -14.43
CA ALA A 118 5.13 0.21 -14.01
C ALA A 118 5.79 -0.99 -14.71
N LEU A 119 6.08 -0.90 -16.01
CA LEU A 119 6.84 -1.94 -16.71
C LEU A 119 8.27 -2.11 -16.18
N VAL A 120 8.94 -1.02 -15.81
CA VAL A 120 10.26 -1.08 -15.17
C VAL A 120 10.18 -1.81 -13.83
N LEU A 121 9.11 -1.57 -13.04
CA LEU A 121 8.89 -2.29 -11.77
C LEU A 121 8.61 -3.77 -12.00
N TRP A 122 7.77 -4.12 -12.98
CA TRP A 122 7.53 -5.50 -13.39
C TRP A 122 8.85 -6.24 -13.73
N LYS A 123 9.74 -5.59 -14.47
CA LYS A 123 11.08 -6.13 -14.79
C LYS A 123 11.94 -6.28 -13.52
N ARG A 124 11.98 -5.27 -12.65
CA ARG A 124 12.74 -5.34 -11.39
C ARG A 124 12.30 -6.51 -10.52
N LEU A 125 11.02 -6.91 -10.59
CA LEU A 125 10.52 -8.10 -9.92
C LEU A 125 10.89 -9.41 -10.66
N GLY A 126 11.47 -9.36 -11.85
CA GLY A 126 11.87 -10.54 -12.63
C GLY A 126 10.70 -11.45 -13.03
N LEU A 127 9.47 -10.93 -13.06
CA LEU A 127 8.27 -11.71 -13.31
C LEU A 127 8.10 -12.09 -14.79
N GLY A 128 8.61 -11.25 -15.68
CA GLY A 128 8.60 -11.54 -17.14
C GLY A 128 9.45 -12.76 -17.48
N GLU A 129 10.64 -12.86 -16.90
CA GLU A 129 11.56 -14.00 -17.04
C GLU A 129 10.97 -15.27 -16.44
N LEU A 130 10.51 -15.20 -15.19
CA LEU A 130 9.87 -16.34 -14.51
C LEU A 130 8.71 -16.91 -15.30
N LEU A 131 7.80 -16.05 -15.79
CA LEU A 131 6.65 -16.52 -16.58
C LEU A 131 7.06 -16.95 -17.99
N GLY A 132 8.12 -16.38 -18.56
CA GLY A 132 8.73 -16.84 -19.80
C GLY A 132 9.18 -18.29 -19.71
N GLU A 133 9.91 -18.64 -18.66
CA GLU A 133 10.36 -20.02 -18.40
C GLU A 133 9.20 -20.99 -18.18
N ARG A 134 8.12 -20.56 -17.54
CA ARG A 134 6.99 -21.39 -17.16
C ARG A 134 5.91 -21.56 -18.22
N LEU A 135 5.75 -20.56 -19.12
CA LEU A 135 4.67 -20.50 -20.10
C LEU A 135 5.15 -20.69 -21.56
N ASN A 136 6.44 -20.92 -21.79
CA ASN A 136 7.04 -21.06 -23.12
C ASN A 136 6.61 -22.31 -23.93
N GLY A 137 5.79 -23.19 -23.36
CA GLY A 137 5.26 -24.36 -24.08
C GLY A 137 4.06 -24.09 -24.99
N SER A 138 3.52 -22.87 -25.00
CA SER A 138 2.35 -22.56 -25.81
C SER A 138 2.75 -21.89 -27.13
N ALA A 139 2.31 -22.43 -28.27
CA ALA A 139 2.48 -21.88 -29.62
C ALA A 139 1.71 -20.56 -29.86
N ALA A 140 1.51 -19.74 -28.84
CA ALA A 140 0.75 -18.50 -28.92
C ALA A 140 1.58 -17.42 -29.68
N LYS A 141 0.97 -16.80 -30.69
CA LYS A 141 1.56 -15.68 -31.45
C LYS A 141 1.92 -14.47 -30.58
N THR A 142 1.31 -14.34 -29.39
CA THR A 142 1.53 -13.26 -28.44
C THR A 142 2.09 -13.86 -27.14
N PRO A 143 3.24 -13.37 -26.65
CA PRO A 143 3.86 -13.92 -25.43
C PRO A 143 2.99 -13.70 -24.20
N TRP A 144 2.64 -14.77 -23.49
CA TRP A 144 1.85 -14.71 -22.27
C TRP A 144 2.46 -13.85 -21.15
N PRO A 145 3.80 -13.83 -20.96
CA PRO A 145 4.43 -12.93 -20.00
C PRO A 145 4.13 -11.45 -20.25
N ALA A 146 4.03 -11.05 -21.52
CA ALA A 146 3.71 -9.67 -21.88
C ALA A 146 2.22 -9.33 -21.66
N VAL A 147 1.31 -10.31 -21.83
CA VAL A 147 -0.10 -10.16 -21.46
C VAL A 147 -0.25 -10.07 -19.93
N ALA A 148 0.51 -10.85 -19.18
CA ALA A 148 0.54 -10.76 -17.73
C ALA A 148 1.09 -9.40 -17.24
N ALA A 149 2.15 -8.88 -17.91
CA ALA A 149 2.66 -7.55 -17.63
C ALA A 149 1.59 -6.47 -17.87
N LEU A 150 0.84 -6.56 -18.98
CA LEU A 150 -0.27 -5.65 -19.27
C LEU A 150 -1.29 -5.63 -18.13
N ILE A 151 -1.75 -6.79 -17.66
CA ILE A 151 -2.73 -6.89 -16.57
C ILE A 151 -2.16 -6.30 -15.26
N ALA A 152 -0.92 -6.64 -14.92
CA ALA A 152 -0.27 -6.13 -13.71
C ALA A 152 -0.06 -4.61 -13.76
N VAL A 153 0.38 -4.07 -14.91
CA VAL A 153 0.53 -2.63 -15.12
C VAL A 153 -0.82 -1.91 -15.02
N ASN A 154 -1.86 -2.45 -15.66
CA ASN A 154 -3.20 -1.88 -15.54
C ASN A 154 -3.66 -1.85 -14.09
N ARG A 155 -3.48 -2.95 -13.37
CA ARG A 155 -3.88 -3.06 -11.97
C ARG A 155 -3.17 -2.03 -11.07
N LEU A 156 -1.92 -1.68 -11.38
CA LEU A 156 -1.16 -0.67 -10.65
C LEU A 156 -1.55 0.77 -11.02
N VAL A 157 -1.70 1.05 -12.31
CA VAL A 157 -1.82 2.43 -12.83
C VAL A 157 -3.26 2.92 -12.86
N GLU A 158 -4.16 2.12 -13.44
CA GLU A 158 -5.57 2.44 -13.63
C GLU A 158 -6.41 1.16 -13.56
N PRO A 159 -6.61 0.63 -12.34
CA PRO A 159 -7.23 -0.68 -12.16
C PRO A 159 -8.67 -0.70 -12.69
N MET A 160 -8.95 -1.67 -13.55
CA MET A 160 -10.26 -1.89 -14.16
C MET A 160 -10.47 -3.37 -14.49
N PRO A 161 -11.73 -3.80 -14.74
CA PRO A 161 -12.04 -5.13 -15.27
C PRO A 161 -11.43 -5.35 -16.67
N GLU A 162 -11.35 -6.60 -17.10
CA GLU A 162 -10.68 -7.01 -18.34
C GLU A 162 -11.33 -6.41 -19.59
N TRP A 163 -12.67 -6.31 -19.63
CA TRP A 163 -13.37 -5.76 -20.78
C TRP A 163 -13.02 -4.28 -21.09
N PRO A 164 -13.05 -3.30 -20.16
CA PRO A 164 -12.60 -1.94 -20.44
C PRO A 164 -11.07 -1.85 -20.61
N MET A 165 -10.30 -2.79 -20.08
CA MET A 165 -8.84 -2.83 -20.21
C MET A 165 -8.40 -2.91 -21.68
N VAL A 166 -9.18 -3.57 -22.55
CA VAL A 166 -8.90 -3.63 -24.01
C VAL A 166 -8.89 -2.23 -24.64
N ARG A 167 -9.79 -1.33 -24.20
CA ARG A 167 -9.79 0.06 -24.69
C ARG A 167 -8.67 0.89 -24.07
N TRP A 168 -8.37 0.66 -22.81
CA TRP A 168 -7.26 1.31 -22.12
C TRP A 168 -5.93 0.96 -22.77
N TRP A 169 -5.70 -0.31 -23.13
CA TRP A 169 -4.55 -0.78 -23.87
C TRP A 169 -4.27 0.08 -25.11
N GLN A 170 -5.29 0.44 -25.87
CA GLN A 170 -5.18 1.22 -27.12
C GLN A 170 -4.77 2.68 -26.87
N ARG A 171 -4.98 3.22 -25.67
CA ARG A 171 -4.66 4.60 -25.31
C ARG A 171 -3.34 4.76 -24.57
N THR A 172 -2.58 3.68 -24.47
CA THR A 172 -1.28 3.66 -23.78
C THR A 172 -0.16 3.31 -24.73
N ALA A 173 1.08 3.59 -24.35
CA ALA A 173 2.26 3.19 -25.09
C ALA A 173 2.65 1.70 -24.89
N LEU A 174 1.87 0.91 -24.15
CA LEU A 174 2.16 -0.50 -23.87
C LEU A 174 2.28 -1.36 -25.14
N PRO A 175 1.46 -1.19 -26.20
CA PRO A 175 1.64 -1.91 -27.47
C PRO A 175 3.05 -1.78 -28.03
N GLN A 176 3.56 -0.55 -28.05
CA GLN A 176 4.91 -0.25 -28.56
C GLN A 176 6.00 -0.75 -27.61
N LEU A 177 5.78 -0.60 -26.28
CA LEU A 177 6.72 -1.00 -25.25
C LEU A 177 6.86 -2.53 -25.12
N LEU A 178 5.77 -3.27 -25.35
CA LEU A 178 5.74 -4.73 -25.29
C LEU A 178 5.92 -5.39 -26.66
N GLY A 179 5.94 -4.63 -27.75
CA GLY A 179 6.03 -5.16 -29.11
C GLY A 179 4.81 -5.99 -29.54
N ILE A 180 3.63 -5.71 -28.99
CA ILE A 180 2.39 -6.46 -29.24
C ILE A 180 1.45 -5.63 -30.13
N PRO A 181 0.96 -6.18 -31.27
CA PRO A 181 -0.02 -5.49 -32.08
C PRO A 181 -1.30 -5.17 -31.32
N LEU A 182 -1.91 -4.01 -31.58
CA LEU A 182 -3.15 -3.57 -30.94
C LEU A 182 -4.26 -4.63 -30.98
N ALA A 183 -4.46 -5.26 -32.15
CA ALA A 183 -5.49 -6.28 -32.38
C ALA A 183 -5.21 -7.62 -31.67
N ALA A 184 -4.03 -7.80 -31.12
CA ALA A 184 -3.66 -9.05 -30.45
C ALA A 184 -4.25 -9.19 -29.04
N ILE A 185 -4.75 -8.11 -28.46
CA ILE A 185 -5.35 -8.09 -27.12
C ILE A 185 -6.86 -7.93 -27.22
N ASN A 186 -7.57 -8.91 -26.66
CA ASN A 186 -9.02 -8.93 -26.44
C ASN A 186 -9.31 -9.48 -25.04
N ASP A 187 -10.55 -9.39 -24.61
CA ASP A 187 -11.00 -9.85 -23.30
C ASP A 187 -10.75 -11.35 -23.06
N ASP A 188 -11.04 -12.19 -24.06
CA ASP A 188 -10.80 -13.65 -23.98
C ASP A 188 -9.32 -13.96 -23.71
N ARG A 189 -8.39 -13.24 -24.34
CA ARG A 189 -6.95 -13.40 -24.09
C ARG A 189 -6.55 -12.98 -22.67
N LEU A 190 -7.15 -11.91 -22.15
CA LEU A 190 -6.92 -11.47 -20.78
C LEU A 190 -7.43 -12.53 -19.78
N TYR A 191 -8.63 -13.07 -19.97
CA TYR A 191 -9.15 -14.16 -19.13
C TYR A 191 -8.29 -15.42 -19.20
N ARG A 192 -7.85 -15.84 -20.38
CA ARG A 192 -6.94 -16.98 -20.51
C ARG A 192 -5.60 -16.74 -19.82
N CYS A 193 -5.12 -15.50 -19.82
CA CYS A 193 -3.90 -15.17 -19.09
C CYS A 193 -4.09 -15.36 -17.58
N LEU A 194 -5.24 -14.99 -17.01
CA LEU A 194 -5.55 -15.25 -15.60
C LEU A 194 -5.48 -16.76 -15.31
N ASP A 195 -6.12 -17.56 -16.15
CA ASP A 195 -6.18 -19.03 -16.02
C ASP A 195 -4.78 -19.68 -16.10
N LEU A 196 -3.90 -19.16 -16.97
CA LEU A 196 -2.55 -19.68 -17.17
C LEU A 196 -1.55 -19.23 -16.08
N VAL A 197 -1.72 -18.06 -15.50
CA VAL A 197 -0.78 -17.50 -14.52
C VAL A 197 -1.05 -18.04 -13.11
N LEU A 198 -2.31 -18.29 -12.75
CA LEU A 198 -2.68 -18.73 -11.40
C LEU A 198 -1.95 -19.98 -10.91
N PRO A 199 -1.75 -21.05 -11.73
CA PRO A 199 -1.01 -22.25 -11.31
C PRO A 199 0.42 -21.96 -10.85
N HIS A 200 0.99 -20.82 -11.25
CA HIS A 200 2.34 -20.41 -10.89
C HIS A 200 2.41 -19.46 -9.69
N LYS A 201 1.29 -19.29 -8.95
CA LYS A 201 1.18 -18.42 -7.78
C LYS A 201 2.36 -18.58 -6.80
N GLN A 202 2.68 -19.81 -6.41
CA GLN A 202 3.75 -20.06 -5.46
C GLN A 202 5.10 -19.56 -5.99
N ALA A 203 5.46 -19.85 -7.23
CA ALA A 203 6.70 -19.41 -7.83
C ALA A 203 6.77 -17.87 -7.96
N ILE A 204 5.63 -17.21 -8.23
CA ILE A 204 5.52 -15.75 -8.27
C ILE A 204 5.78 -15.16 -6.87
N GLU A 205 5.17 -15.71 -5.83
CA GLU A 205 5.39 -15.26 -4.45
C GLU A 205 6.85 -15.47 -4.01
N GLU A 206 7.46 -16.60 -4.36
CA GLU A 206 8.87 -16.90 -4.09
C GLU A 206 9.80 -15.91 -4.80
N ARG A 207 9.53 -15.60 -6.06
CA ARG A 207 10.26 -14.58 -6.82
C ARG A 207 10.14 -13.20 -6.17
N ILE A 208 8.94 -12.77 -5.82
CA ILE A 208 8.70 -11.50 -5.14
C ILE A 208 9.50 -11.46 -3.83
N ALA A 209 9.40 -12.51 -3.00
CA ALA A 209 10.15 -12.57 -1.75
C ALA A 209 11.69 -12.53 -1.98
N GLY A 210 12.22 -13.27 -2.96
CA GLY A 210 13.63 -13.24 -3.31
C GLY A 210 14.12 -11.85 -3.73
N VAL A 211 13.30 -11.11 -4.48
CA VAL A 211 13.61 -9.72 -4.86
C VAL A 211 13.63 -8.80 -3.65
N GLY A 212 12.71 -8.97 -2.69
CA GLY A 212 12.72 -8.24 -1.43
C GLY A 212 14.03 -8.41 -0.67
N GLN A 213 14.54 -9.63 -0.59
CA GLN A 213 15.83 -9.92 0.02
C GLN A 213 17.00 -9.26 -0.72
N SER A 214 17.05 -9.42 -2.04
CA SER A 214 18.20 -8.97 -2.85
C SER A 214 18.27 -7.45 -3.02
N LEU A 215 17.15 -6.77 -3.24
CA LEU A 215 17.13 -5.32 -3.49
C LEU A 215 17.00 -4.46 -2.24
N PHE A 216 16.34 -4.98 -1.19
CA PHE A 216 16.01 -4.20 0.00
C PHE A 216 16.56 -4.79 1.30
N GLY A 217 17.27 -5.93 1.23
CA GLY A 217 17.86 -6.60 2.39
C GLY A 217 16.80 -7.14 3.36
N GLN A 218 15.59 -7.49 2.87
CA GLN A 218 14.52 -8.00 3.72
C GLN A 218 14.90 -9.33 4.35
N SER A 219 14.88 -9.40 5.67
CA SER A 219 15.29 -10.61 6.40
C SER A 219 14.15 -11.59 6.66
N TYR A 220 12.91 -11.16 6.48
CA TYR A 220 11.68 -11.90 6.86
C TYR A 220 11.72 -12.48 8.28
N ARG A 221 12.50 -11.83 9.15
CA ARG A 221 12.59 -12.21 10.55
C ARG A 221 11.27 -11.97 11.29
N TYR A 222 10.56 -10.91 10.90
CA TYR A 222 9.22 -10.57 11.39
C TYR A 222 8.20 -10.81 10.28
N LEU A 223 7.14 -11.53 10.62
CA LEU A 223 6.04 -11.86 9.74
C LEU A 223 4.74 -11.35 10.38
N LEU A 224 4.08 -10.44 9.70
CA LEU A 224 2.85 -9.83 10.15
C LEU A 224 1.70 -10.50 9.42
N TYR A 225 0.81 -11.16 10.13
CA TYR A 225 -0.33 -11.86 9.57
C TYR A 225 -1.64 -11.21 10.00
N ASP A 226 -2.49 -10.93 9.04
CA ASP A 226 -3.85 -10.46 9.27
C ASP A 226 -4.79 -10.91 8.16
N LEU A 227 -6.10 -10.76 8.41
CA LEU A 227 -7.18 -11.16 7.53
C LEU A 227 -7.99 -9.97 7.08
N THR A 228 -8.37 -10.00 5.81
CA THR A 228 -9.38 -9.09 5.27
C THR A 228 -10.42 -9.85 4.48
N SER A 229 -11.51 -9.20 4.07
CA SER A 229 -12.49 -9.76 3.13
C SER A 229 -12.53 -8.91 1.86
N THR A 230 -12.94 -9.52 0.76
CA THR A 230 -13.38 -8.82 -0.44
C THR A 230 -14.70 -9.39 -0.90
N TYR A 231 -15.63 -8.51 -1.33
CA TYR A 231 -16.98 -8.92 -1.70
C TYR A 231 -17.11 -9.06 -3.22
N PHE A 232 -18.10 -9.82 -3.59
CA PHE A 232 -18.51 -10.03 -4.98
C PHE A 232 -19.77 -9.23 -5.30
N GLU A 233 -19.89 -8.81 -6.55
CA GLU A 233 -21.15 -8.39 -7.11
C GLU A 233 -21.75 -9.53 -7.95
N GLY A 234 -22.94 -10.00 -7.56
CA GLY A 234 -23.63 -11.12 -8.18
C GLY A 234 -23.78 -12.35 -7.29
N GLN A 235 -24.36 -13.43 -7.83
CA GLN A 235 -24.74 -14.63 -7.05
C GLN A 235 -23.57 -15.59 -6.79
N MET A 236 -22.54 -15.60 -7.64
CA MET A 236 -21.34 -16.44 -7.50
C MET A 236 -21.62 -17.91 -7.18
N GLU A 237 -22.56 -18.53 -7.91
CA GLU A 237 -22.99 -19.91 -7.64
C GLU A 237 -21.91 -20.94 -7.89
N SER A 238 -21.05 -20.67 -8.89
CA SER A 238 -19.94 -21.55 -9.28
C SER A 238 -18.67 -21.38 -8.44
N ASN A 239 -18.67 -20.50 -7.43
CA ASN A 239 -17.52 -20.31 -6.56
C ASN A 239 -17.82 -20.79 -5.13
N PRO A 240 -17.33 -21.98 -4.72
CA PRO A 240 -17.60 -22.55 -3.41
C PRO A 240 -17.01 -21.75 -2.25
N LYS A 241 -15.99 -20.92 -2.49
CA LYS A 241 -15.42 -20.03 -1.47
C LYS A 241 -16.22 -18.75 -1.27
N ALA A 242 -17.07 -18.37 -2.25
CA ALA A 242 -17.89 -17.18 -2.17
C ALA A 242 -19.10 -17.39 -1.23
N LEU A 243 -18.90 -17.11 0.04
CA LEU A 243 -19.86 -17.33 1.11
C LEU A 243 -20.16 -16.03 1.88
N ARG A 244 -21.33 -15.93 2.48
CA ARG A 244 -21.65 -14.83 3.40
C ARG A 244 -20.99 -15.07 4.75
N GLY A 245 -20.34 -14.04 5.28
CA GLY A 245 -19.63 -14.10 6.55
C GLY A 245 -19.53 -12.72 7.21
N TYR A 246 -18.60 -12.56 8.14
CA TYR A 246 -18.31 -11.27 8.74
C TYR A 246 -17.66 -10.35 7.70
N SER A 247 -18.43 -9.36 7.22
CA SER A 247 -17.95 -8.44 6.19
C SER A 247 -17.15 -7.29 6.81
N ARG A 248 -15.85 -7.27 6.56
CA ARG A 248 -14.96 -6.15 6.91
C ARG A 248 -15.17 -4.94 5.98
N ASP A 249 -15.94 -5.12 4.90
CA ASP A 249 -16.30 -4.08 3.94
C ASP A 249 -17.69 -3.49 4.20
N HIS A 250 -18.35 -3.88 5.31
CA HIS A 250 -19.70 -3.46 5.67
C HIS A 250 -20.75 -3.79 4.58
N ARG A 251 -20.55 -4.88 3.82
CA ARG A 251 -21.45 -5.42 2.80
C ARG A 251 -21.96 -6.82 3.18
N PRO A 252 -22.77 -6.92 4.26
CA PRO A 252 -23.32 -8.22 4.69
C PRO A 252 -24.32 -8.81 3.69
N ASP A 253 -24.81 -7.99 2.76
CA ASP A 253 -25.70 -8.35 1.65
C ASP A 253 -24.98 -9.17 0.55
N CYS A 254 -23.67 -9.02 0.42
CA CYS A 254 -22.85 -9.67 -0.61
C CYS A 254 -22.19 -10.95 -0.11
N LYS A 255 -21.94 -11.91 -1.03
CA LYS A 255 -20.98 -12.98 -0.81
C LYS A 255 -19.58 -12.41 -0.83
N GLN A 256 -18.65 -13.06 -0.15
CA GLN A 256 -17.26 -12.62 -0.02
C GLN A 256 -16.30 -13.80 0.01
N VAL A 257 -15.02 -13.54 -0.18
CA VAL A 257 -13.90 -14.40 0.24
C VAL A 257 -13.10 -13.69 1.31
N THR A 258 -12.41 -14.47 2.15
CA THR A 258 -11.46 -13.96 3.13
C THR A 258 -10.05 -14.10 2.58
N ILE A 259 -9.23 -13.09 2.74
CA ILE A 259 -7.83 -13.08 2.31
C ILE A 259 -6.96 -12.97 3.55
N GLY A 260 -6.15 -14.01 3.78
CA GLY A 260 -5.09 -13.98 4.77
C GLY A 260 -3.80 -13.52 4.11
N ALA A 261 -3.22 -12.42 4.58
CA ALA A 261 -1.99 -11.89 4.03
C ALA A 261 -0.86 -11.88 5.05
N VAL A 262 0.33 -12.21 4.58
CA VAL A 262 1.58 -12.10 5.32
C VAL A 262 2.44 -11.06 4.66
N VAL A 263 2.84 -10.06 5.44
CA VAL A 263 3.84 -9.07 5.03
C VAL A 263 4.99 -9.07 6.04
N ASP A 264 6.12 -8.51 5.66
CA ASP A 264 7.23 -8.32 6.59
C ASP A 264 7.04 -7.08 7.49
N ARG A 265 8.03 -6.79 8.33
CA ARG A 265 8.02 -5.64 9.25
C ARG A 265 7.84 -4.30 8.54
N GLU A 266 8.25 -4.17 7.29
CA GLU A 266 8.13 -2.95 6.49
C GLU A 266 6.88 -2.93 5.60
N GLY A 267 6.08 -3.98 5.63
CA GLY A 267 4.88 -4.13 4.81
C GLY A 267 5.14 -4.75 3.43
N TYR A 268 6.35 -5.29 3.18
CA TYR A 268 6.64 -5.97 1.92
C TYR A 268 5.84 -7.28 1.80
N PRO A 269 5.25 -7.58 0.64
CA PRO A 269 4.42 -8.76 0.45
C PRO A 269 5.24 -10.06 0.50
N VAL A 270 4.88 -10.96 1.41
CA VAL A 270 5.51 -12.26 1.59
C VAL A 270 4.67 -13.36 0.98
N GLY A 271 3.37 -13.38 1.24
CA GLY A 271 2.44 -14.34 0.68
C GLY A 271 1.00 -14.09 1.13
N TYR A 272 0.05 -14.71 0.45
CA TYR A 272 -1.37 -14.60 0.80
C TYR A 272 -2.12 -15.89 0.52
N GLU A 273 -3.32 -16.01 1.08
CA GLU A 273 -4.25 -17.11 0.81
C GLU A 273 -5.68 -16.58 0.62
N VAL A 274 -6.40 -17.20 -0.29
CA VAL A 274 -7.83 -16.96 -0.48
C VAL A 274 -8.62 -18.08 0.19
N LEU A 275 -9.42 -17.71 1.17
CA LEU A 275 -10.18 -18.59 2.05
C LEU A 275 -11.68 -18.38 1.85
N ALA A 276 -12.47 -19.37 2.28
CA ALA A 276 -13.93 -19.25 2.26
C ALA A 276 -14.41 -18.01 3.04
N GLY A 277 -15.41 -17.31 2.52
CA GLY A 277 -15.87 -16.03 3.05
C GLY A 277 -16.48 -16.09 4.45
N ASN A 278 -16.81 -17.26 4.96
CA ASN A 278 -17.34 -17.50 6.31
C ASN A 278 -16.32 -18.06 7.29
N VAL A 279 -15.04 -18.16 6.91
CA VAL A 279 -13.99 -18.69 7.79
C VAL A 279 -13.82 -17.77 9.00
N ARG A 280 -13.65 -18.38 10.18
CA ARG A 280 -13.33 -17.64 11.41
C ARG A 280 -11.82 -17.46 11.52
N ASP A 281 -11.38 -16.30 12.01
CA ASP A 281 -9.99 -15.87 12.01
C ASP A 281 -9.05 -16.92 12.66
N HIS A 282 -9.38 -17.42 13.83
CA HIS A 282 -8.56 -18.40 14.54
C HIS A 282 -8.38 -19.75 13.79
N LYS A 283 -9.33 -20.12 12.91
CA LYS A 283 -9.21 -21.36 12.12
C LYS A 283 -8.17 -21.29 10.99
N THR A 284 -7.70 -20.10 10.66
CA THR A 284 -6.72 -19.89 9.58
C THR A 284 -5.28 -20.08 10.05
N VAL A 285 -5.03 -20.05 11.35
CA VAL A 285 -3.69 -20.05 11.95
C VAL A 285 -2.91 -21.34 11.62
N ALA A 286 -3.54 -22.49 11.73
CA ALA A 286 -2.88 -23.79 11.45
C ALA A 286 -2.36 -23.87 10.00
N GLY A 287 -3.21 -23.55 9.02
CA GLY A 287 -2.82 -23.56 7.60
C GLY A 287 -1.75 -22.53 7.28
N MET A 288 -1.82 -21.33 7.90
CA MET A 288 -0.79 -20.30 7.76
C MET A 288 0.55 -20.77 8.30
N LEU A 289 0.62 -21.32 9.51
CA LEU A 289 1.85 -21.84 10.12
C LEU A 289 2.48 -22.95 9.26
N GLN A 290 1.69 -23.88 8.76
CA GLN A 290 2.16 -24.96 7.89
C GLN A 290 2.85 -24.40 6.62
N ARG A 291 2.22 -23.43 5.95
CA ARG A 291 2.78 -22.83 4.73
C ARG A 291 4.03 -22.00 4.99
N LEU A 292 4.01 -21.18 6.04
CA LEU A 292 5.20 -20.39 6.40
C LEU A 292 6.35 -21.29 6.83
N GLY A 293 6.07 -22.37 7.56
CA GLY A 293 7.06 -23.37 7.96
C GLY A 293 7.69 -24.06 6.78
N ALA A 294 6.89 -24.50 5.81
CA ALA A 294 7.37 -25.13 4.58
C ALA A 294 8.24 -24.21 3.72
N ARG A 295 7.92 -22.90 3.70
CA ARG A 295 8.58 -21.93 2.83
C ARG A 295 9.80 -21.25 3.43
N PHE A 296 9.74 -20.87 4.70
CA PHE A 296 10.75 -20.03 5.33
C PHE A 296 11.44 -20.66 6.53
N GLY A 297 10.92 -21.80 7.02
CA GLY A 297 11.25 -22.26 8.37
C GLY A 297 10.67 -21.34 9.45
N LEU A 298 10.38 -21.83 10.63
CA LEU A 298 9.74 -21.05 11.69
C LEU A 298 10.69 -20.68 12.85
N ALA A 299 11.76 -21.44 13.06
CA ALA A 299 12.59 -21.38 14.27
C ALA A 299 13.15 -19.97 14.60
N ASP A 300 13.49 -19.18 13.59
CA ASP A 300 14.05 -17.83 13.76
C ASP A 300 13.09 -16.72 13.35
N ARG A 301 11.80 -17.03 13.19
CA ARG A 301 10.79 -16.06 12.80
C ARG A 301 10.00 -15.58 14.00
N THR A 302 9.60 -14.32 13.96
CA THR A 302 8.67 -13.73 14.93
C THR A 302 7.37 -13.43 14.21
N LEU A 303 6.29 -14.08 14.63
CA LEU A 303 4.96 -13.91 14.09
C LEU A 303 4.19 -12.88 14.92
N CYS A 304 3.67 -11.84 14.25
CA CYS A 304 2.78 -10.86 14.88
C CYS A 304 1.37 -11.02 14.32
N MET A 305 0.38 -11.12 15.21
CA MET A 305 -1.03 -11.28 14.84
C MET A 305 -1.94 -10.50 15.79
N ASP A 306 -3.13 -10.13 15.29
CA ASP A 306 -4.16 -9.49 16.10
C ASP A 306 -4.92 -10.51 16.99
N ARG A 307 -5.52 -9.99 18.06
CA ARG A 307 -6.31 -10.74 19.05
C ARG A 307 -7.43 -11.60 18.46
N GLY A 308 -8.00 -11.24 17.30
CA GLY A 308 -9.07 -12.03 16.66
C GLY A 308 -8.66 -13.45 16.30
N MET A 309 -7.36 -13.71 16.21
CA MET A 309 -6.77 -15.01 15.88
C MET A 309 -6.36 -15.82 17.10
N VAL A 310 -6.35 -15.20 18.28
CA VAL A 310 -5.85 -15.81 19.53
C VAL A 310 -6.99 -16.49 20.27
N THR A 311 -6.97 -17.83 20.25
CA THR A 311 -7.80 -18.74 21.08
C THR A 311 -6.86 -19.70 21.81
N GLN A 312 -7.36 -20.44 22.79
CA GLN A 312 -6.55 -21.45 23.48
C GLN A 312 -5.98 -22.49 22.49
N ASP A 313 -6.81 -22.94 21.54
CA ASP A 313 -6.39 -23.93 20.52
C ASP A 313 -5.32 -23.35 19.59
N SER A 314 -5.52 -22.12 19.09
CA SER A 314 -4.52 -21.49 18.18
C SER A 314 -3.22 -21.17 18.92
N LEU A 315 -3.28 -20.75 20.18
CA LEU A 315 -2.11 -20.49 21.01
C LEU A 315 -1.30 -21.78 21.26
N LYS A 316 -1.97 -22.90 21.52
CA LYS A 316 -1.33 -24.21 21.62
C LYS A 316 -0.58 -24.58 20.35
N LEU A 317 -1.23 -24.44 19.17
CA LEU A 317 -0.60 -24.70 17.88
C LEU A 317 0.62 -23.82 17.63
N ILE A 318 0.53 -22.51 17.98
CA ILE A 318 1.64 -21.57 17.82
C ILE A 318 2.82 -21.97 18.70
N ARG A 319 2.58 -22.37 19.96
CA ARG A 319 3.61 -22.82 20.90
C ARG A 319 4.30 -24.12 20.41
N GLU A 320 3.52 -25.07 19.89
CA GLU A 320 4.03 -26.31 19.32
C GLU A 320 4.88 -26.08 18.05
N SER A 321 4.67 -24.99 17.33
CA SER A 321 5.36 -24.70 16.07
C SER A 321 6.76 -24.10 16.23
N THR A 322 7.26 -23.90 17.44
CA THR A 322 8.58 -23.31 17.74
C THR A 322 8.81 -21.87 17.21
N VAL A 323 7.78 -21.24 16.64
CA VAL A 323 7.86 -19.86 16.16
C VAL A 323 7.88 -18.88 17.34
N ARG A 324 8.66 -17.82 17.22
CA ARG A 324 8.53 -16.66 18.15
C ARG A 324 7.28 -15.88 17.80
N TYR A 325 6.67 -15.25 18.79
CA TYR A 325 5.46 -14.48 18.54
C TYR A 325 5.28 -13.27 19.44
N VAL A 326 4.52 -12.31 18.92
CA VAL A 326 3.94 -11.18 19.64
C VAL A 326 2.47 -11.12 19.29
N LEU A 327 1.58 -11.31 20.26
CA LEU A 327 0.14 -11.41 20.07
C LEU A 327 -0.58 -10.46 21.01
N ALA A 328 -1.68 -9.85 20.57
CA ALA A 328 -2.60 -9.24 21.51
C ALA A 328 -3.53 -10.30 22.11
N ASP A 329 -3.62 -10.33 23.42
CA ASP A 329 -4.49 -11.26 24.13
C ASP A 329 -5.98 -10.87 23.98
N ARG A 330 -6.89 -11.77 24.37
CA ARG A 330 -8.34 -11.56 24.31
C ARG A 330 -8.77 -10.28 25.01
N ARG A 331 -9.91 -9.73 24.63
CA ARG A 331 -10.53 -8.61 25.33
C ARG A 331 -10.80 -9.02 26.79
N GLY A 332 -10.57 -8.07 27.71
CA GLY A 332 -10.74 -8.30 29.13
C GLY A 332 -9.57 -9.01 29.82
N ALA A 333 -8.52 -9.41 29.10
CA ALA A 333 -7.32 -9.97 29.72
C ALA A 333 -6.68 -9.02 30.74
N SER A 334 -6.78 -7.70 30.54
CA SER A 334 -6.31 -6.69 31.48
C SER A 334 -7.09 -6.65 32.80
N GLU A 335 -8.30 -7.18 32.84
CA GLU A 335 -9.12 -7.28 34.06
C GLU A 335 -8.50 -8.21 35.13
N GLN A 336 -7.56 -9.05 34.76
CA GLN A 336 -6.82 -9.94 35.67
C GLN A 336 -5.71 -9.20 36.42
N PHE A 337 -5.38 -7.96 36.04
CA PHE A 337 -4.28 -7.17 36.61
C PHE A 337 -4.73 -5.82 37.18
N PRO A 338 -5.76 -5.76 38.02
CA PRO A 338 -6.32 -4.48 38.50
C PRO A 338 -5.33 -3.65 39.29
N GLU A 339 -4.50 -4.28 40.14
CA GLU A 339 -3.48 -3.59 40.94
C GLU A 339 -2.37 -3.02 40.06
N GLN A 340 -1.88 -3.81 39.07
CA GLN A 340 -0.84 -3.39 38.16
C GLN A 340 -1.33 -2.25 37.25
N VAL A 341 -2.60 -2.29 36.85
CA VAL A 341 -3.19 -1.19 36.06
C VAL A 341 -3.24 0.10 36.84
N GLN A 342 -3.53 0.04 38.15
CA GLN A 342 -3.66 1.22 39.00
C GLN A 342 -2.32 1.73 39.56
N HIS A 343 -1.44 0.85 39.98
CA HIS A 343 -0.25 1.18 40.76
C HIS A 343 1.06 0.63 40.20
N GLY A 344 1.02 0.02 39.05
CA GLY A 344 2.21 -0.60 38.46
C GLY A 344 3.27 0.39 37.99
N PRO A 345 4.52 -0.10 37.79
CA PRO A 345 5.64 0.70 37.35
C PRO A 345 5.57 0.93 35.82
N TRP A 346 4.72 1.84 35.40
CA TRP A 346 4.56 2.18 33.99
C TRP A 346 5.79 2.86 33.41
N GLN A 347 6.27 2.39 32.28
CA GLN A 347 7.36 2.98 31.51
C GLN A 347 6.78 3.69 30.28
N THR A 348 7.01 4.99 30.18
CA THR A 348 6.59 5.76 29.00
C THR A 348 7.44 5.35 27.80
N LYS A 349 6.79 4.81 26.78
CA LYS A 349 7.42 4.41 25.54
C LYS A 349 7.25 5.45 24.43
N ARG A 350 6.13 6.15 24.44
CA ARG A 350 5.85 7.22 23.50
C ARG A 350 5.20 8.39 24.25
N ALA A 351 5.79 9.56 24.11
CA ALA A 351 5.25 10.81 24.62
C ALA A 351 4.78 11.70 23.46
N ASP A 352 3.86 12.58 23.75
CA ASP A 352 3.44 13.64 22.86
C ASP A 352 4.60 14.64 22.70
N PRO A 353 5.03 14.98 21.46
CA PRO A 353 6.18 15.84 21.24
C PRO A 353 5.96 17.29 21.71
N ASP A 354 4.71 17.75 21.75
CA ASP A 354 4.38 19.13 22.11
C ASP A 354 4.12 19.30 23.61
N THR A 355 3.47 18.31 24.23
CA THR A 355 3.05 18.39 25.65
C THR A 355 3.93 17.59 26.60
N GLY A 356 4.70 16.65 26.10
CA GLY A 356 5.49 15.70 26.91
C GLY A 356 4.64 14.63 27.63
N GLU A 357 3.31 14.64 27.46
CA GLU A 357 2.42 13.68 28.10
C GLU A 357 2.59 12.27 27.51
N ALA A 358 2.50 11.26 28.38
CA ALA A 358 2.58 9.87 27.94
C ALA A 358 1.42 9.51 27.00
N MET A 359 1.76 9.11 25.79
CA MET A 359 0.82 8.61 24.78
C MET A 359 0.67 7.09 24.86
N VAL A 360 1.79 6.42 25.15
CA VAL A 360 1.82 4.96 25.35
C VAL A 360 2.78 4.65 26.48
N GLU A 361 2.29 3.80 27.38
CA GLU A 361 3.04 3.27 28.51
C GLU A 361 2.96 1.74 28.50
N VAL A 362 4.01 1.09 28.95
CA VAL A 362 4.11 -0.37 29.01
C VAL A 362 4.63 -0.82 30.37
N GLN A 363 4.26 -2.03 30.79
CA GLN A 363 4.86 -2.71 31.93
C GLN A 363 4.79 -4.22 31.76
N GLU A 364 5.80 -4.95 32.21
CA GLU A 364 5.75 -6.40 32.28
C GLU A 364 5.09 -6.82 33.59
N VAL A 365 4.09 -7.71 33.54
CA VAL A 365 3.28 -8.07 34.71
C VAL A 365 3.46 -9.51 35.17
N GLY A 366 4.22 -10.31 34.43
CA GLY A 366 4.52 -11.69 34.81
C GLY A 366 4.62 -12.63 33.61
N GLN A 367 4.57 -13.92 33.94
CA GLN A 367 4.61 -15.01 32.97
C GLN A 367 3.45 -15.97 33.19
N GLU A 368 2.88 -16.46 32.10
CA GLU A 368 1.84 -17.47 32.11
C GLU A 368 2.16 -18.54 31.06
N GLU A 369 2.27 -19.80 31.48
CA GLU A 369 2.59 -20.93 30.60
C GLU A 369 3.85 -20.73 29.72
N GLY A 370 4.86 -20.03 30.24
CA GLY A 370 6.10 -19.70 29.55
C GLY A 370 6.06 -18.43 28.71
N ASP A 371 4.91 -17.80 28.57
CA ASP A 371 4.77 -16.53 27.86
C ASP A 371 4.94 -15.35 28.82
N ARG A 372 5.62 -14.33 28.38
CA ARG A 372 5.69 -13.02 29.06
C ARG A 372 4.43 -12.24 28.76
N LEU A 373 3.86 -11.61 29.78
CA LEU A 373 2.67 -10.76 29.68
C LEU A 373 3.05 -9.30 29.88
N ILE A 374 2.67 -8.47 28.92
CA ILE A 374 2.97 -7.04 28.92
C ILE A 374 1.67 -6.25 28.85
N LEU A 375 1.39 -5.46 29.89
CA LEU A 375 0.32 -4.47 29.85
C LEU A 375 0.76 -3.27 29.02
N VAL A 376 -0.13 -2.80 28.18
CA VAL A 376 0.03 -1.59 27.40
C VAL A 376 -1.13 -0.65 27.71
N ARG A 377 -0.83 0.60 28.04
CA ARG A 377 -1.80 1.69 28.16
C ARG A 377 -1.62 2.66 27.02
N SER A 378 -2.64 2.83 26.19
CA SER A 378 -2.61 3.71 25.01
C SER A 378 -3.68 4.79 25.12
N ARG A 379 -3.28 6.06 25.17
CA ARG A 379 -4.19 7.21 25.22
C ARG A 379 -5.13 7.27 23.99
N GLY A 380 -4.61 6.96 22.81
CA GLY A 380 -5.43 6.94 21.59
C GLY A 380 -6.48 5.84 21.61
N CYS A 381 -6.14 4.64 22.12
CA CYS A 381 -7.11 3.55 22.31
C CYS A 381 -8.14 3.93 23.37
N ALA A 382 -7.72 4.52 24.49
CA ALA A 382 -8.60 4.97 25.57
C ALA A 382 -9.64 5.99 25.07
N GLN A 383 -9.22 6.99 24.32
CA GLN A 383 -10.15 7.98 23.72
C GLN A 383 -11.16 7.33 22.78
N LYS A 384 -10.72 6.38 21.95
CA LYS A 384 -11.59 5.63 21.03
C LYS A 384 -12.60 4.76 21.79
N GLU A 385 -12.15 4.01 22.79
CA GLU A 385 -13.01 3.13 23.62
C GLU A 385 -14.00 3.95 24.43
N LYS A 386 -13.56 5.03 25.07
CA LYS A 386 -14.44 5.98 25.74
C LYS A 386 -15.55 6.48 24.84
N GLY A 387 -15.21 6.94 23.63
CA GLY A 387 -16.20 7.42 22.66
C GLY A 387 -17.18 6.32 22.19
N ILE A 388 -16.75 5.06 22.15
CA ILE A 388 -17.63 3.91 21.86
C ILE A 388 -18.57 3.65 23.05
N HIS A 389 -18.03 3.55 24.26
CA HIS A 389 -18.80 3.32 25.50
C HIS A 389 -19.83 4.42 25.72
N ASP A 390 -19.45 5.69 25.60
CA ASP A 390 -20.37 6.83 25.77
C ASP A 390 -21.55 6.77 24.79
N ARG A 391 -21.29 6.43 23.52
CA ARG A 391 -22.35 6.27 22.50
C ARG A 391 -23.27 5.07 22.80
N MET A 392 -22.69 3.94 23.24
CA MET A 392 -23.47 2.75 23.57
C MET A 392 -24.31 2.96 24.81
N LEU A 393 -23.75 3.58 25.86
CA LEU A 393 -24.44 3.90 27.10
C LEU A 393 -25.59 4.89 26.86
N SER A 394 -25.36 5.93 26.04
CA SER A 394 -26.40 6.90 25.65
C SER A 394 -27.56 6.23 24.93
N LYS A 395 -27.30 5.30 24.02
CA LYS A 395 -28.35 4.54 23.34
C LYS A 395 -29.13 3.63 24.29
N LEU A 396 -28.44 2.97 25.20
CA LEU A 396 -29.08 2.13 26.23
C LEU A 396 -29.99 2.97 27.17
N LYS A 397 -29.46 4.09 27.69
CA LYS A 397 -30.23 5.04 28.52
C LYS A 397 -31.50 5.49 27.80
N ALA A 398 -31.40 5.92 26.56
CA ALA A 398 -32.56 6.34 25.76
C ALA A 398 -33.61 5.24 25.55
N HIS A 399 -33.21 3.98 25.42
CA HIS A 399 -34.15 2.85 25.31
C HIS A 399 -34.83 2.57 26.66
N LEU A 400 -34.10 2.64 27.78
CA LEU A 400 -34.65 2.45 29.14
C LEU A 400 -35.60 3.59 29.53
N GLU A 401 -35.27 4.84 29.22
CA GLU A 401 -36.15 6.01 29.43
C GLU A 401 -37.47 5.90 28.65
N ARG A 402 -37.41 5.45 27.37
CA ARG A 402 -38.61 5.19 26.58
C ARG A 402 -39.49 4.09 27.20
N LEU A 403 -38.87 3.01 27.70
CA LEU A 403 -39.57 1.94 28.38
C LEU A 403 -40.22 2.46 29.65
N GLN A 404 -39.46 3.15 30.51
CA GLN A 404 -39.92 3.76 31.75
C GLN A 404 -41.11 4.72 31.50
N SER A 405 -40.99 5.59 30.52
CA SER A 405 -42.08 6.49 30.09
C SER A 405 -43.32 5.73 29.56
N ALA A 406 -43.14 4.64 28.83
CA ALA A 406 -44.28 3.84 28.35
C ALA A 406 -45.02 3.13 29.49
N VAL A 407 -44.31 2.66 30.51
CA VAL A 407 -44.89 2.03 31.71
C VAL A 407 -45.53 3.08 32.60
N SER A 408 -44.88 4.20 32.90
CA SER A 408 -45.40 5.27 33.75
C SER A 408 -46.65 5.91 33.17
N LYS A 409 -46.77 6.05 31.84
CA LYS A 409 -47.93 6.56 31.12
C LYS A 409 -49.06 5.51 30.92
N GLY A 410 -48.89 4.30 31.44
CA GLY A 410 -49.88 3.23 31.36
C GLY A 410 -50.04 2.64 29.93
N ARG A 411 -49.12 2.93 29.02
CA ARG A 411 -49.13 2.37 27.64
C ARG A 411 -48.65 0.91 27.62
N LEU A 412 -47.88 0.49 28.64
CA LEU A 412 -47.41 -0.88 28.81
C LEU A 412 -47.66 -1.26 30.28
N VAL A 413 -48.65 -2.13 30.56
CA VAL A 413 -49.07 -2.48 31.91
C VAL A 413 -48.92 -3.97 32.26
N ASN A 414 -48.75 -4.84 31.24
CA ASN A 414 -48.58 -6.26 31.49
C ASN A 414 -47.17 -6.57 31.97
N PRO A 415 -46.99 -7.18 33.17
CA PRO A 415 -45.70 -7.46 33.78
C PRO A 415 -44.76 -8.28 32.85
N GLU A 416 -45.28 -9.37 32.31
CA GLU A 416 -44.49 -10.25 31.44
C GLU A 416 -43.97 -9.54 30.17
N LYS A 417 -44.83 -8.65 29.59
CA LYS A 417 -44.42 -7.85 28.42
C LYS A 417 -43.37 -6.81 28.79
N ILE A 418 -43.41 -6.25 29.98
CA ILE A 418 -42.39 -5.33 30.50
C ILE A 418 -41.07 -6.08 30.67
N ASP A 419 -41.06 -7.23 31.35
CA ASP A 419 -39.88 -8.03 31.61
C ASP A 419 -39.23 -8.52 30.29
N ARG A 420 -40.05 -8.98 29.35
CA ARG A 420 -39.58 -9.34 27.99
C ARG A 420 -38.95 -8.15 27.27
N ARG A 421 -39.51 -6.95 27.45
CA ARG A 421 -38.96 -5.73 26.83
C ARG A 421 -37.63 -5.32 27.47
N ILE A 422 -37.50 -5.43 28.80
CA ILE A 422 -36.23 -5.22 29.55
C ILE A 422 -35.18 -6.19 29.00
N GLY A 423 -35.47 -7.49 28.97
CA GLY A 423 -34.56 -8.50 28.42
C GLY A 423 -34.15 -8.22 26.99
N SER A 424 -35.10 -7.81 26.12
CA SER A 424 -34.81 -7.45 24.73
C SER A 424 -33.93 -6.20 24.60
N ILE A 425 -34.08 -5.20 25.48
CA ILE A 425 -33.21 -4.01 25.50
C ILE A 425 -31.81 -4.41 25.91
N LEU A 426 -31.65 -5.14 27.02
CA LEU A 426 -30.34 -5.59 27.50
C LEU A 426 -29.63 -6.50 26.51
N ALA A 427 -30.34 -7.42 25.85
CA ALA A 427 -29.80 -8.30 24.85
C ALA A 427 -29.30 -7.56 23.58
N ARG A 428 -29.88 -6.40 23.26
CA ARG A 428 -29.38 -5.53 22.16
C ARG A 428 -28.12 -4.74 22.51
N HIS A 429 -27.79 -4.65 23.80
CA HIS A 429 -26.64 -3.92 24.30
C HIS A 429 -25.76 -4.80 25.22
N PRO A 430 -25.26 -5.96 24.73
CA PRO A 430 -24.59 -6.94 25.59
C PRO A 430 -23.34 -6.37 26.28
N GLY A 431 -22.61 -5.44 25.65
CA GLY A 431 -21.44 -4.80 26.23
C GLY A 431 -21.76 -3.77 27.32
N MET A 432 -23.03 -3.33 27.47
CA MET A 432 -23.47 -2.32 28.45
C MET A 432 -24.48 -2.88 29.46
N SER A 433 -24.94 -4.10 29.28
CA SER A 433 -25.95 -4.70 30.16
C SER A 433 -25.48 -4.85 31.59
N SER A 434 -24.18 -5.08 31.82
CA SER A 434 -23.58 -5.14 33.16
C SER A 434 -23.42 -3.77 33.85
N TRP A 435 -23.51 -2.67 33.07
CA TRP A 435 -23.35 -1.31 33.63
C TRP A 435 -24.62 -0.74 34.25
N VAL A 436 -25.75 -1.39 34.04
CA VAL A 436 -27.04 -0.90 34.51
C VAL A 436 -27.79 -1.94 35.35
N CYS A 437 -28.40 -1.48 36.43
CA CYS A 437 -29.38 -2.25 37.14
C CYS A 437 -30.76 -1.81 36.71
N VAL A 438 -31.61 -2.76 36.28
CA VAL A 438 -32.99 -2.49 35.87
C VAL A 438 -33.92 -3.37 36.71
N ARG A 439 -34.86 -2.76 37.40
CA ARG A 439 -35.82 -3.45 38.24
C ARG A 439 -37.24 -3.01 37.90
N ARG A 440 -38.14 -3.99 37.84
CA ARG A 440 -39.58 -3.73 37.79
C ARG A 440 -40.14 -3.88 39.23
N GLU A 441 -40.98 -2.95 39.59
CA GLU A 441 -41.68 -2.95 40.85
C GLU A 441 -43.19 -2.84 40.62
N GLU A 442 -43.95 -3.57 41.40
CA GLU A 442 -45.39 -3.52 41.42
C GLU A 442 -45.88 -2.73 42.63
N LEU A 443 -46.38 -1.55 42.39
CA LEU A 443 -46.97 -0.72 43.45
C LEU A 443 -48.42 -1.17 43.68
N PRO A 444 -48.81 -1.34 44.97
CA PRO A 444 -50.15 -1.71 45.34
C PRO A 444 -51.18 -0.68 44.82
N ALA A 445 -52.34 -1.14 44.49
CA ALA A 445 -53.44 -0.29 44.09
C ALA A 445 -53.77 0.69 45.23
N LYS A 446 -53.66 2.00 44.98
CA LYS A 446 -54.16 2.98 45.94
C LYS A 446 -55.69 2.78 46.07
N ILE A 447 -56.16 2.37 47.26
CA ILE A 447 -57.57 2.40 47.59
C ILE A 447 -57.94 3.88 47.68
N VAL A 448 -58.64 4.38 46.70
CA VAL A 448 -59.26 5.71 46.79
C VAL A 448 -60.54 5.50 47.56
N GLU A 449 -60.56 5.91 48.81
CA GLU A 449 -61.81 6.04 49.54
C GLU A 449 -62.72 7.06 48.82
N ILE A 450 -63.74 6.55 48.16
CA ILE A 450 -64.73 7.39 47.51
C ILE A 450 -65.72 7.83 48.59
N ASP A 451 -65.74 9.13 48.86
CA ASP A 451 -66.73 9.76 49.72
C ASP A 451 -68.16 9.36 49.28
N SER A 452 -68.95 8.84 50.20
CA SER A 452 -70.19 8.06 50.05
C SER A 452 -71.39 8.84 49.56
N LYS A 453 -71.27 9.96 48.89
CA LYS A 453 -72.38 10.80 48.42
C LYS A 453 -72.83 10.66 46.98
N ASN A 454 -72.28 9.75 46.17
CA ASN A 454 -72.74 9.57 44.82
C ASN A 454 -72.68 8.08 44.39
N GLN A 455 -73.65 7.30 44.87
CA GLN A 455 -73.89 5.93 44.46
C GLN A 455 -74.48 5.89 43.04
N LYS A 456 -73.68 5.56 42.04
CA LYS A 456 -74.15 4.91 40.79
C LYS A 456 -73.08 4.40 39.83
N ARG A 457 -71.91 3.98 40.27
CA ARG A 457 -71.04 3.07 39.49
C ARG A 457 -70.16 2.24 40.41
N PRO A 458 -70.09 0.88 40.21
CA PRO A 458 -69.15 0.09 41.02
C PRO A 458 -67.73 0.60 40.77
N ALA A 459 -67.01 0.85 41.88
CA ALA A 459 -65.63 1.27 41.78
C ALA A 459 -64.84 0.22 41.03
N LYS A 460 -64.31 0.58 39.87
CA LYS A 460 -63.36 -0.26 39.11
C LYS A 460 -62.16 -0.46 40.03
N ALA A 461 -61.91 -1.70 40.48
CA ALA A 461 -60.75 -2.03 41.25
C ALA A 461 -59.52 -1.42 40.58
N ALA A 462 -58.85 -0.54 41.30
CA ALA A 462 -57.63 0.07 40.78
C ALA A 462 -56.62 -1.05 40.51
N LYS A 463 -56.15 -1.18 39.31
CA LYS A 463 -55.16 -2.19 38.95
C LYS A 463 -53.81 -1.81 39.55
N ALA A 464 -53.06 -2.79 40.06
CA ALA A 464 -51.70 -2.60 40.50
C ALA A 464 -50.88 -1.85 39.42
N ARG A 465 -50.11 -0.86 39.83
CA ARG A 465 -49.31 -0.02 38.91
C ARG A 465 -47.90 -0.57 38.79
N GLN A 466 -47.48 -0.84 37.59
CA GLN A 466 -46.10 -1.23 37.31
C GLN A 466 -45.22 0.02 37.23
N VAL A 467 -44.00 -0.08 37.76
CA VAL A 467 -42.96 0.95 37.63
C VAL A 467 -41.65 0.27 37.26
N VAL A 468 -40.89 0.91 36.41
CA VAL A 468 -39.56 0.45 36.05
C VAL A 468 -38.53 1.46 36.56
N HIS A 469 -37.61 0.98 37.39
CA HIS A 469 -36.49 1.74 37.92
C HIS A 469 -35.23 1.23 37.24
N TRP A 470 -34.37 2.15 36.90
CA TRP A 470 -33.05 1.79 36.41
C TRP A 470 -32.02 2.86 36.84
N HIS A 471 -30.79 2.44 37.03
CA HIS A 471 -29.66 3.31 37.29
C HIS A 471 -28.38 2.68 36.77
N VAL A 472 -27.37 3.52 36.52
CA VAL A 472 -26.03 3.09 36.14
C VAL A 472 -25.30 2.67 37.43
N LEU A 473 -24.62 1.52 37.35
CA LEU A 473 -23.78 1.01 38.44
C LEU A 473 -22.44 1.74 38.38
N GLN A 474 -22.26 2.74 39.25
CA GLN A 474 -21.09 3.62 39.25
C GLN A 474 -19.78 2.85 39.41
N GLU A 475 -19.73 1.89 40.35
CA GLU A 475 -18.54 1.05 40.58
C GLU A 475 -18.11 0.29 39.32
N THR A 476 -19.07 -0.26 38.58
CA THR A 476 -18.81 -0.97 37.31
C THR A 476 -18.35 -0.01 36.23
N GLU A 477 -19.00 1.15 36.11
CA GLU A 477 -18.60 2.19 35.16
C GLU A 477 -17.16 2.64 35.43
N GLU A 478 -16.81 2.98 36.66
CA GLU A 478 -15.47 3.42 37.07
C GLU A 478 -14.41 2.36 36.79
N LEU A 479 -14.70 1.08 37.12
CA LEU A 479 -13.77 -0.01 36.83
C LEU A 479 -13.46 -0.14 35.34
N VAL A 480 -14.49 -0.15 34.49
CA VAL A 480 -14.31 -0.26 33.05
C VAL A 480 -13.62 0.98 32.47
N ARG A 481 -13.96 2.19 33.00
CA ARG A 481 -13.28 3.43 32.60
C ARG A 481 -11.77 3.42 32.86
N LYS A 482 -11.35 2.83 33.99
CA LYS A 482 -9.93 2.66 34.33
C LYS A 482 -9.20 1.70 33.40
N LEU A 483 -9.91 0.77 32.77
CA LEU A 483 -9.36 -0.21 31.83
C LEU A 483 -9.42 0.28 30.38
N GLU A 484 -10.06 1.41 30.07
CA GLU A 484 -10.09 1.96 28.73
C GLU A 484 -8.67 2.22 28.20
N GLY A 485 -8.37 1.68 27.02
CA GLY A 485 -7.06 1.77 26.38
C GLY A 485 -5.99 0.84 26.94
N VAL A 486 -6.34 -0.03 27.91
CA VAL A 486 -5.41 -1.02 28.47
C VAL A 486 -5.64 -2.38 27.80
N TYR A 487 -4.57 -2.96 27.27
CA TYR A 487 -4.58 -4.30 26.69
C TYR A 487 -3.33 -5.08 27.04
N VAL A 488 -3.39 -6.40 26.87
CA VAL A 488 -2.29 -7.31 27.16
C VAL A 488 -1.65 -7.78 25.87
N LEU A 489 -0.34 -7.72 25.81
CA LEU A 489 0.47 -8.42 24.81
C LEU A 489 1.07 -9.67 25.45
N ARG A 490 1.12 -10.73 24.66
CA ARG A 490 1.69 -12.02 25.00
C ARG A 490 2.84 -12.34 24.06
N THR A 491 3.98 -12.77 24.59
CA THR A 491 5.15 -13.10 23.78
C THR A 491 6.01 -14.20 24.43
N ASN A 492 6.63 -15.03 23.59
CA ASN A 492 7.70 -15.97 23.99
C ASN A 492 9.10 -15.47 23.63
N VAL A 493 9.21 -14.22 23.14
CA VAL A 493 10.52 -13.63 22.78
C VAL A 493 11.27 -13.29 24.05
N ALA A 494 12.39 -13.96 24.28
CA ALA A 494 13.30 -13.66 25.39
C ALA A 494 14.21 -12.46 25.07
N GLY A 495 14.60 -11.71 26.12
CA GLY A 495 15.65 -10.67 26.05
C GLY A 495 15.23 -9.33 25.44
N SER A 496 14.00 -9.17 24.93
CA SER A 496 13.46 -7.87 24.51
C SER A 496 12.79 -7.16 25.69
N ASP A 497 12.94 -5.82 25.79
CA ASP A 497 12.17 -5.05 26.78
C ASP A 497 10.68 -4.97 26.40
N ALA A 498 9.81 -4.61 27.36
CA ALA A 498 8.38 -4.49 27.13
C ALA A 498 8.02 -3.48 26.02
N GLY A 499 8.82 -2.42 25.91
CA GLY A 499 8.65 -1.41 24.88
C GLY A 499 8.95 -1.94 23.48
N GLN A 500 9.99 -2.76 23.31
CA GLN A 500 10.31 -3.39 22.03
C GLN A 500 9.20 -4.34 21.59
N VAL A 501 8.62 -5.12 22.51
CA VAL A 501 7.49 -6.00 22.21
C VAL A 501 6.29 -5.19 21.72
N TRP A 502 6.03 -4.04 22.34
CA TRP A 502 4.97 -3.14 21.88
C TRP A 502 5.28 -2.55 20.49
N GLU A 503 6.51 -2.11 20.23
CA GLU A 503 6.92 -1.62 18.92
C GLU A 503 6.73 -2.70 17.83
N ASP A 504 7.10 -3.94 18.13
CA ASP A 504 6.92 -5.06 17.22
C ASP A 504 5.43 -5.31 16.93
N TYR A 505 4.57 -5.25 17.97
CA TYR A 505 3.12 -5.38 17.78
C TYR A 505 2.51 -4.27 16.94
N VAL A 506 2.89 -3.03 17.15
CA VAL A 506 2.35 -1.88 16.40
C VAL A 506 2.70 -1.96 14.92
N THR A 507 3.74 -2.71 14.54
CA THR A 507 4.03 -2.92 13.10
C THR A 507 2.89 -3.61 12.35
N LEU A 508 1.92 -4.25 13.03
CA LEU A 508 0.69 -4.78 12.40
C LEU A 508 -0.08 -3.73 11.57
N VAL A 509 0.07 -2.45 11.88
CA VAL A 509 -0.46 -1.37 11.03
C VAL A 509 0.03 -1.47 9.58
N ARG A 510 1.16 -2.13 9.33
CA ARG A 510 1.71 -2.33 7.99
C ARG A 510 0.84 -3.25 7.14
N VAL A 511 0.33 -4.34 7.72
CA VAL A 511 -0.59 -5.23 6.99
C VAL A 511 -1.96 -4.57 6.80
N GLU A 512 -2.44 -3.76 7.74
CA GLU A 512 -3.64 -2.95 7.56
C GLU A 512 -3.47 -1.94 6.40
N ASN A 513 -2.31 -1.30 6.30
CA ASN A 513 -1.98 -0.40 5.19
C ASN A 513 -1.89 -1.16 3.85
N ALA A 514 -1.32 -2.37 3.84
CA ALA A 514 -1.32 -3.23 2.67
C ALA A 514 -2.75 -3.51 2.19
N PHE A 515 -3.65 -3.88 3.10
CA PHE A 515 -5.07 -4.09 2.75
C PHE A 515 -5.76 -2.81 2.27
N ARG A 516 -5.42 -1.66 2.84
CA ARG A 516 -5.95 -0.38 2.36
C ARG A 516 -5.53 -0.12 0.92
N THR A 517 -4.25 -0.25 0.59
CA THR A 517 -3.72 -0.10 -0.77
C THR A 517 -4.36 -1.10 -1.73
N LEU A 518 -4.43 -2.39 -1.37
CA LEU A 518 -5.07 -3.42 -2.18
C LEU A 518 -6.54 -3.08 -2.50
N LYS A 519 -7.31 -2.62 -1.51
CA LYS A 519 -8.74 -2.35 -1.65
C LYS A 519 -9.06 -1.05 -2.35
N HIS A 520 -8.30 0.01 -2.10
CA HIS A 520 -8.60 1.35 -2.58
C HIS A 520 -7.80 1.73 -3.83
N ASP A 521 -6.49 1.45 -3.83
CA ASP A 521 -5.63 1.88 -4.92
C ASP A 521 -5.54 0.86 -6.06
N LEU A 522 -5.69 -0.44 -5.74
CA LEU A 522 -5.49 -1.55 -6.68
C LEU A 522 -6.79 -2.29 -7.03
N ALA A 523 -7.94 -1.77 -6.62
CA ALA A 523 -9.28 -2.30 -6.91
C ALA A 523 -9.41 -3.82 -6.65
N LEU A 524 -8.94 -4.28 -5.48
CA LEU A 524 -9.20 -5.65 -5.02
C LEU A 524 -10.71 -5.93 -4.88
N ARG A 525 -11.53 -4.90 -4.70
CA ARG A 525 -12.98 -4.98 -4.56
C ARG A 525 -13.70 -3.96 -5.46
N PRO A 526 -14.89 -4.29 -5.98
CA PRO A 526 -15.53 -5.61 -5.94
C PRO A 526 -14.82 -6.62 -6.85
N VAL A 527 -14.96 -7.92 -6.55
CA VAL A 527 -14.52 -8.99 -7.45
C VAL A 527 -15.68 -9.30 -8.41
N CYS A 528 -15.40 -9.21 -9.72
CA CYS A 528 -16.41 -9.40 -10.77
C CYS A 528 -16.36 -10.80 -11.43
N HIS A 529 -15.42 -11.66 -11.01
CA HIS A 529 -15.23 -13.00 -11.58
C HIS A 529 -16.13 -14.03 -10.90
N HIS A 530 -16.85 -14.83 -11.70
CA HIS A 530 -17.78 -15.85 -11.21
C HIS A 530 -17.10 -17.19 -10.85
N LEU A 531 -16.00 -17.53 -11.54
CA LEU A 531 -15.23 -18.77 -11.31
C LEU A 531 -14.26 -18.57 -10.15
N GLU A 532 -14.07 -19.62 -9.34
CA GLU A 532 -13.15 -19.61 -8.21
C GLU A 532 -11.73 -19.24 -8.65
N GLU A 533 -11.20 -19.94 -9.66
CA GLU A 533 -9.84 -19.75 -10.15
C GLU A 533 -9.61 -18.32 -10.67
N ARG A 534 -10.58 -17.76 -11.37
CA ARG A 534 -10.46 -16.37 -11.88
C ARG A 534 -10.57 -15.33 -10.78
N ALA A 535 -11.37 -15.58 -9.74
CA ALA A 535 -11.39 -14.74 -8.56
C ALA A 535 -10.04 -14.78 -7.82
N GLU A 536 -9.42 -15.96 -7.71
CA GLU A 536 -8.09 -16.10 -7.12
C GLU A 536 -7.00 -15.45 -8.00
N ALA A 537 -7.08 -15.58 -9.31
CA ALA A 537 -6.17 -14.92 -10.24
C ALA A 537 -6.27 -13.39 -10.15
N HIS A 538 -7.49 -12.84 -10.00
CA HIS A 538 -7.69 -11.42 -9.72
C HIS A 538 -6.95 -10.98 -8.46
N VAL A 539 -7.08 -11.74 -7.37
CA VAL A 539 -6.33 -11.46 -6.13
C VAL A 539 -4.83 -11.54 -6.35
N LEU A 540 -4.35 -12.52 -7.15
CA LEU A 540 -2.94 -12.67 -7.50
C LEU A 540 -2.41 -11.43 -8.23
N PHE A 541 -3.12 -10.92 -9.23
CA PHE A 541 -2.68 -9.72 -9.95
C PHE A 541 -2.74 -8.46 -9.08
N CYS A 542 -3.70 -8.36 -8.15
CA CYS A 542 -3.69 -7.30 -7.13
C CYS A 542 -2.48 -7.42 -6.21
N TRP A 543 -2.08 -8.63 -5.84
CA TRP A 543 -0.90 -8.89 -5.00
C TRP A 543 0.41 -8.55 -5.72
N ILE A 544 0.54 -8.91 -6.99
CA ILE A 544 1.66 -8.51 -7.85
C ILE A 544 1.73 -6.98 -7.95
N ALA A 545 0.61 -6.32 -8.22
CA ALA A 545 0.55 -4.87 -8.29
C ALA A 545 0.90 -4.21 -6.95
N TYR A 546 0.53 -4.83 -5.82
CA TYR A 546 0.94 -4.37 -4.50
C TYR A 546 2.46 -4.47 -4.29
N ALA A 547 3.09 -5.55 -4.75
CA ALA A 547 4.55 -5.67 -4.72
C ALA A 547 5.22 -4.56 -5.55
N MET A 548 4.70 -4.29 -6.75
CA MET A 548 5.17 -3.18 -7.59
C MET A 548 4.98 -1.82 -6.91
N TYR A 549 3.80 -1.59 -6.30
CA TYR A 549 3.48 -0.37 -5.55
C TYR A 549 4.45 -0.14 -4.39
N TRP A 550 4.72 -1.18 -3.61
CA TRP A 550 5.64 -1.12 -2.48
C TRP A 550 7.07 -0.80 -2.95
N VAL A 551 7.55 -1.46 -4.02
CA VAL A 551 8.88 -1.20 -4.61
C VAL A 551 8.97 0.25 -5.12
N LEU A 552 7.91 0.76 -5.76
CA LEU A 552 7.82 2.14 -6.22
C LEU A 552 7.99 3.13 -5.05
N GLU A 553 7.14 3.01 -4.04
CA GLU A 553 7.12 3.92 -2.89
C GLU A 553 8.41 3.82 -2.08
N ARG A 554 8.90 2.61 -1.82
CA ARG A 554 10.15 2.39 -1.08
C ARG A 554 11.37 2.97 -1.81
N THR A 555 11.48 2.73 -3.11
CA THR A 555 12.58 3.28 -3.91
C THR A 555 12.57 4.81 -3.90
N HIS A 556 11.38 5.41 -4.01
CA HIS A 556 11.20 6.86 -3.95
C HIS A 556 11.63 7.43 -2.58
N HIS A 557 11.18 6.83 -1.48
CA HIS A 557 11.49 7.27 -0.12
C HIS A 557 12.98 7.08 0.24
N GLN A 558 13.61 5.97 -0.17
CA GLN A 558 15.04 5.74 0.08
C GLN A 558 15.95 6.80 -0.57
N ARG A 559 15.46 7.51 -1.57
CA ARG A 559 16.19 8.60 -2.25
C ARG A 559 15.69 9.99 -1.89
N GLY A 560 15.06 10.11 -0.72
CA GLY A 560 14.64 11.40 -0.14
C GLY A 560 13.30 11.92 -0.66
N GLY A 561 12.55 11.13 -1.44
CA GLY A 561 11.18 11.49 -1.82
C GLY A 561 10.20 11.30 -0.67
N SER A 562 9.10 12.05 -0.67
CA SER A 562 8.07 12.01 0.38
C SER A 562 6.66 11.70 -0.16
N LEU A 563 6.52 11.49 -1.47
CA LEU A 563 5.22 11.21 -2.08
C LEU A 563 4.81 9.76 -1.83
N SER A 564 3.50 9.53 -1.67
CA SER A 564 2.94 8.18 -1.69
C SER A 564 3.05 7.57 -3.09
N GLY A 565 3.06 6.23 -3.19
CA GLY A 565 3.13 5.55 -4.48
C GLY A 565 2.03 5.98 -5.45
N ARG A 566 0.81 6.22 -4.95
CA ARG A 566 -0.30 6.76 -5.76
C ARG A 566 0.04 8.14 -6.34
N ARG A 567 0.56 9.05 -5.51
CA ARG A 567 0.93 10.40 -5.96
C ARG A 567 2.09 10.39 -6.95
N VAL A 568 3.05 9.49 -6.76
CA VAL A 568 4.14 9.26 -7.72
C VAL A 568 3.59 8.88 -9.10
N LEU A 569 2.65 7.94 -9.18
CA LEU A 569 2.01 7.56 -10.46
C LEU A 569 1.21 8.70 -11.07
N GLU A 570 0.50 9.48 -10.27
CA GLU A 570 -0.24 10.67 -10.74
C GLU A 570 0.68 11.73 -11.37
N VAL A 571 1.83 11.99 -10.76
CA VAL A 571 2.84 12.91 -11.32
C VAL A 571 3.36 12.36 -12.65
N LEU A 572 3.72 11.08 -12.71
CA LEU A 572 4.28 10.47 -13.91
C LEU A 572 3.27 10.35 -15.08
N ARG A 573 1.97 10.35 -14.80
CA ARG A 573 0.90 10.34 -15.81
C ARG A 573 0.95 11.55 -16.74
N GLY A 574 1.58 12.65 -16.32
CA GLY A 574 1.80 13.83 -17.14
C GLY A 574 2.74 13.59 -18.32
N ILE A 575 3.58 12.56 -18.26
CA ILE A 575 4.52 12.22 -19.32
C ILE A 575 3.78 11.37 -20.37
N GLN A 576 3.75 11.85 -21.61
CA GLN A 576 3.04 11.22 -22.71
C GLN A 576 4.00 10.87 -23.86
N MET A 577 3.61 9.92 -24.70
CA MET A 577 4.31 9.59 -25.94
C MET A 577 3.48 10.06 -27.13
N GLY A 578 4.05 10.90 -27.99
CA GLY A 578 3.43 11.38 -29.21
C GLY A 578 4.11 10.80 -30.45
N THR A 579 3.35 10.62 -31.51
CA THR A 579 3.86 10.24 -32.84
C THR A 579 3.68 11.40 -33.79
N ILE A 580 4.79 11.93 -34.29
CA ILE A 580 4.81 12.96 -35.35
C ILE A 580 4.94 12.24 -36.66
N CYS A 581 3.96 12.40 -37.56
CA CYS A 581 3.98 11.86 -38.89
C CYS A 581 4.47 12.96 -39.85
N LEU A 582 5.57 12.70 -40.53
CA LEU A 582 6.22 13.60 -41.45
C LEU A 582 6.22 12.97 -42.87
N ARG A 583 6.22 13.81 -43.89
CA ARG A 583 6.46 13.35 -45.25
C ARG A 583 7.79 13.92 -45.78
N LYS A 584 8.66 13.05 -46.23
CA LYS A 584 9.91 13.44 -46.89
C LYS A 584 9.64 14.03 -48.26
N ALA A 585 10.58 14.83 -48.76
CA ALA A 585 10.49 15.39 -50.12
C ALA A 585 10.38 14.33 -51.23
N ASP A 586 10.88 13.11 -50.99
CA ASP A 586 10.77 11.94 -51.88
C ASP A 586 9.44 11.19 -51.76
N GLY A 587 8.48 11.70 -50.96
CA GLY A 587 7.16 11.12 -50.75
C GLY A 587 7.10 10.00 -49.71
N MET A 588 8.22 9.57 -49.12
CA MET A 588 8.24 8.59 -48.04
C MET A 588 7.65 9.17 -46.73
N LYS A 589 6.90 8.36 -45.99
CA LYS A 589 6.41 8.71 -44.68
C LYS A 589 7.42 8.37 -43.60
N LEU A 590 7.61 9.29 -42.67
CA LEU A 590 8.47 9.15 -41.51
C LEU A 590 7.62 9.33 -40.24
N GLU A 591 7.67 8.37 -39.35
CA GLU A 591 7.01 8.47 -38.03
C GLU A 591 8.08 8.62 -36.94
N LEU A 592 7.96 9.70 -36.18
CA LEU A 592 8.83 9.97 -35.04
C LEU A 592 8.04 9.73 -33.75
N GLU A 593 8.38 8.67 -33.03
CA GLU A 593 7.84 8.45 -31.71
C GLU A 593 8.70 9.20 -30.67
N ARG A 594 8.11 10.13 -29.94
CA ARG A 594 8.77 10.97 -28.95
C ARG A 594 8.02 10.97 -27.63
N VAL A 595 8.76 10.81 -26.55
CA VAL A 595 8.23 11.05 -25.21
C VAL A 595 8.30 12.55 -24.93
N SER A 596 7.28 13.10 -24.28
CA SER A 596 7.26 14.50 -23.86
C SER A 596 8.45 14.81 -22.95
N ILE A 597 8.95 16.03 -23.01
CA ILE A 597 9.99 16.50 -22.09
C ILE A 597 9.40 16.57 -20.69
N PRO A 598 9.96 15.84 -19.72
CA PRO A 598 9.44 15.86 -18.34
C PRO A 598 9.51 17.25 -17.71
N ARG A 599 8.46 17.62 -17.02
CA ARG A 599 8.45 18.80 -16.15
C ARG A 599 9.41 18.59 -14.96
N PRO A 600 9.84 19.63 -14.27
CA PRO A 600 10.80 19.49 -13.14
C PRO A 600 10.36 18.48 -12.06
N GLU A 601 9.07 18.47 -11.68
CA GLU A 601 8.53 17.51 -10.71
C GLU A 601 8.59 16.06 -11.25
N GLU A 602 8.22 15.85 -12.51
CA GLU A 602 8.27 14.55 -13.18
C GLU A 602 9.72 14.04 -13.29
N ALA A 603 10.66 14.93 -13.64
CA ALA A 603 12.08 14.61 -13.72
C ALA A 603 12.67 14.23 -12.35
N MET A 604 12.29 14.94 -11.28
CA MET A 604 12.71 14.59 -9.91
C MET A 604 12.18 13.20 -9.50
N VAL A 605 10.94 12.90 -9.82
CA VAL A 605 10.34 11.59 -9.52
C VAL A 605 11.05 10.49 -10.32
N LEU A 606 11.26 10.64 -11.62
CA LEU A 606 12.02 9.67 -12.43
C LEU A 606 13.42 9.43 -11.88
N HIS A 607 14.10 10.50 -11.48
CA HIS A 607 15.43 10.41 -10.86
C HIS A 607 15.40 9.62 -9.54
N SER A 608 14.45 9.92 -8.66
CA SER A 608 14.29 9.20 -7.39
C SER A 608 14.01 7.72 -7.57
N LEU A 609 13.33 7.35 -8.67
CA LEU A 609 13.01 5.97 -9.02
C LEU A 609 14.15 5.27 -9.78
N ASN A 610 15.19 5.98 -10.19
CA ASN A 610 16.23 5.50 -11.11
C ASN A 610 15.62 4.93 -12.40
N VAL A 611 14.73 5.71 -13.02
CA VAL A 611 14.07 5.37 -14.27
C VAL A 611 14.56 6.34 -15.34
N ALA A 612 15.26 5.82 -16.34
CA ALA A 612 15.66 6.58 -17.53
C ALA A 612 14.58 6.44 -18.61
N LEU A 613 14.27 7.55 -19.29
CA LEU A 613 13.34 7.52 -20.43
C LEU A 613 14.02 6.90 -21.65
N PRO A 614 13.29 6.15 -22.48
CA PRO A 614 13.85 5.54 -23.68
C PRO A 614 14.23 6.59 -24.70
N ARG A 615 15.23 6.25 -25.53
CA ARG A 615 15.60 7.08 -26.67
C ARG A 615 14.46 7.16 -27.69
N PRO A 616 14.38 8.26 -28.48
CA PRO A 616 13.39 8.40 -29.54
C PRO A 616 13.50 7.29 -30.57
N ARG A 617 12.37 6.85 -31.09
CA ARG A 617 12.31 5.87 -32.21
C ARG A 617 11.91 6.58 -33.48
N VAL A 618 12.53 6.14 -34.57
CA VAL A 618 12.24 6.62 -35.93
C VAL A 618 11.79 5.43 -36.79
N ARG A 619 10.62 5.51 -37.41
CA ARG A 619 10.11 4.48 -38.33
C ARG A 619 10.01 5.06 -39.73
N LEU A 620 10.53 4.34 -40.73
CA LEU A 620 10.42 4.64 -42.15
C LEU A 620 9.47 3.64 -42.81
N ASP A 621 8.58 4.11 -43.69
CA ASP A 621 7.45 3.35 -44.29
C ASP A 621 7.85 2.15 -45.20
N ARG A 622 9.14 1.88 -45.43
CA ARG A 622 9.62 0.75 -46.24
C ARG A 622 10.76 -0.07 -45.64
N LEU A 623 11.29 0.33 -44.55
CA LEU A 623 12.30 -0.41 -43.79
C LEU A 623 11.99 -0.18 -42.33
N ASP A 624 11.51 -1.22 -41.62
CA ASP A 624 11.72 -1.32 -40.20
C ASP A 624 13.24 -1.36 -39.99
N LEU A 625 13.86 -0.19 -39.97
CA LEU A 625 15.18 -0.03 -39.41
C LEU A 625 14.99 -0.18 -37.91
N THR A 626 14.87 -1.42 -37.47
CA THR A 626 15.19 -1.81 -36.13
C THR A 626 16.63 -1.41 -35.92
N LEU A 627 16.83 -0.29 -35.27
CA LEU A 627 18.09 -0.04 -34.57
C LEU A 627 18.36 -1.28 -33.71
N PRO A 628 19.65 -1.72 -33.60
CA PRO A 628 19.98 -3.01 -33.03
C PRO A 628 19.22 -3.20 -31.73
N GLU A 629 18.63 -4.35 -31.59
CA GLU A 629 17.80 -4.82 -30.49
C GLU A 629 18.51 -4.64 -29.13
N GLU A 630 18.42 -3.47 -28.55
CA GLU A 630 18.24 -3.38 -27.10
C GLU A 630 16.73 -3.47 -26.87
N THR A 631 16.19 -4.65 -27.08
CA THR A 631 14.86 -4.99 -26.62
C THR A 631 14.79 -4.68 -25.14
N LEU A 632 13.71 -4.07 -24.71
CA LEU A 632 13.35 -3.86 -23.30
C LEU A 632 13.44 -5.15 -22.45
N PHE A 633 13.83 -6.28 -23.02
CA PHE A 633 13.97 -7.60 -22.42
C PHE A 633 15.37 -8.21 -22.57
N ALA A 634 16.38 -7.46 -23.06
CA ALA A 634 17.76 -7.93 -22.97
C ALA A 634 18.25 -7.79 -21.50
N PRO A 635 18.94 -8.79 -20.95
CA PRO A 635 19.53 -8.69 -19.62
C PRO A 635 20.54 -7.55 -19.60
N ALA A 636 20.59 -6.80 -18.50
CA ALA A 636 21.65 -5.85 -18.27
C ALA A 636 22.97 -6.64 -18.17
N ASP A 637 23.72 -6.68 -19.27
CA ASP A 637 25.08 -7.20 -19.28
C ASP A 637 25.95 -6.31 -18.36
N GLY A 638 26.52 -6.94 -17.35
CA GLY A 638 27.68 -6.38 -16.65
C GLY A 638 27.54 -6.09 -15.17
N CYS A 639 27.24 -7.11 -14.37
CA CYS A 639 27.89 -7.23 -13.09
C CYS A 639 28.70 -8.53 -13.10
N SER A 640 29.88 -8.50 -13.75
CA SER A 640 30.86 -9.55 -13.60
C SER A 640 31.50 -9.37 -12.23
N ASP A 641 31.14 -10.24 -11.31
CA ASP A 641 31.95 -10.53 -10.14
C ASP A 641 33.39 -10.80 -10.54
N LYS A 642 34.28 -9.96 -10.10
CA LYS A 642 35.68 -10.33 -9.85
C LYS A 642 36.04 -9.98 -8.43
N LYS A 643 36.07 -11.07 -7.65
CA LYS A 643 36.77 -11.29 -6.38
C LYS A 643 36.36 -10.42 -5.19
#